data_344c8aa1ebe0439d1f29e1c8da94c555
#
_entry.id   344c8aa1ebe0439d1f29e1c8da94c555
#
_cell.length_a   1.000
_cell.length_b   1.000
_cell.length_c   1.000
_cell.angle_alpha   90.00
_cell.angle_beta   90.00
_cell.angle_gamma   90.00
#
_symmetry.space_group_name_H-M   'P 1'
#
loop_
_entity.id
_entity.type
_entity.pdbx_description
1 polymer ?
#
loop_
_entity_poly.entity_id
_entity_poly.type
_entity_poly.pdbx_seq_one_letter_code
_entity_poly.pdbx_strand_id
1 'polypeptide(L)'
;MVLRTLTTLWFAFVVSLISSNAQNRIYGTVTDPSGCPLVGVDCVLASLSDTADIAHTLTDSKGIFSLNVDEDGQFLLKFSCLGYRPQQLTCKRGDVGVVKLTESIQNLSEVTVSAQGLRSFGNADIILLDRRARQMGNNALEAISSLPQFRLSTNSGELLTADGKIVLVLIDGIRRSVRELMLLKADEIKTLHYYSNPPARFAHEKIGAVLDVATKRTNKRQYSLYLDTKNSITTGYGTNLISTSYSDSLNKVSAAYFLDYRHLNRNTMENRYVYPDDVTNDYKGLSGKYTGAYHIGQLFYQRFQNSNLFNITLEYRKSPATQQYSQQLLRTGTLEDTNHRRLQSDFSSISANIYFGHTFRKGNSLSVNVVNTYFKSKSNNNLTNTSGTGTFTNVVDNKSYSLIAEVLYTDKLWQGNIQIGAYYQYKNLRQTDGASNLSTVNTQKEYLYADYTNQWGALSYNLGIGVENNRYRTATKAIANYILMRPSVSLNYQLHKHSSLRLTSSIASAVPNVGQLTDSRTVVDERFYLQGNSSLKPYHFYRTELSFQYASANNIWFVKPSVSYAYYPNKNMTVVSADGSDFVNQIVGIRHVNEYGASLVLSCRPFSWLTLQPYYNYLSSKYNTPNQRVNHNLNNVGISCQVVAGKWQFMTNHNLPMTTVDGDVFEKHGYNANASLTYRIGAVTVGAMFIYNPDPSKIYADTPSFHFVEKTRWGNFKNLMALTFVYSLTKGNSRRHMGKNINNRDNDSGLTKYNTAK
;
A
#
# COMPACT_ATOMS: atom_id res chain seq x y z
N MET A 1 -32.13 19.51 25.03
CA MET A 1 -31.59 20.86 25.26
C MET A 1 -30.06 20.84 25.36
N VAL A 2 -29.45 19.89 26.03
CA VAL A 2 -28.00 19.80 26.25
C VAL A 2 -27.20 19.55 24.94
N LEU A 3 -27.78 18.84 23.95
CA LEU A 3 -27.08 18.53 22.67
C LEU A 3 -27.01 19.75 21.73
N ARG A 4 -27.95 20.68 21.81
CA ARG A 4 -27.90 21.93 21.00
C ARG A 4 -26.90 22.95 21.55
N THR A 5 -26.66 22.98 22.87
CA THR A 5 -25.67 23.86 23.50
C THR A 5 -24.23 23.37 23.26
N LEU A 6 -23.98 22.06 23.17
CA LEU A 6 -22.68 21.51 22.84
C LEU A 6 -22.28 21.75 21.39
N THR A 7 -23.23 21.69 20.44
CA THR A 7 -22.97 22.00 19.03
C THR A 7 -22.71 23.48 18.77
N THR A 8 -23.38 24.39 19.49
CA THR A 8 -23.12 25.83 19.37
C THR A 8 -21.81 26.25 20.02
N LEU A 9 -21.42 25.65 21.14
CA LEU A 9 -20.11 25.87 21.76
C LEU A 9 -18.97 25.34 20.91
N TRP A 10 -19.17 24.20 20.25
CA TRP A 10 -18.18 23.62 19.36
C TRP A 10 -18.01 24.48 18.09
N PHE A 11 -19.11 25.01 17.53
CA PHE A 11 -19.06 25.90 16.36
C PHE A 11 -18.44 27.26 16.70
N ALA A 12 -18.71 27.81 17.90
CA ALA A 12 -18.11 29.05 18.37
C ALA A 12 -16.59 28.89 18.63
N PHE A 13 -16.17 27.75 19.17
CA PHE A 13 -14.74 27.42 19.36
C PHE A 13 -13.99 27.28 18.05
N VAL A 14 -14.61 26.66 17.03
CA VAL A 14 -14.04 26.54 15.68
C VAL A 14 -13.95 27.89 14.97
N VAL A 15 -14.90 28.78 15.15
CA VAL A 15 -14.92 30.13 14.55
C VAL A 15 -13.89 31.06 15.21
N SER A 16 -13.62 30.93 16.51
CA SER A 16 -12.62 31.78 17.19
C SER A 16 -11.16 31.46 16.84
N LEU A 17 -10.89 30.32 16.22
CA LEU A 17 -9.53 29.92 15.77
C LEU A 17 -9.15 30.46 14.36
N ILE A 18 -10.06 31.17 13.68
CA ILE A 18 -9.86 31.64 12.30
C ILE A 18 -9.25 33.07 12.24
N SER A 19 -9.12 33.78 13.36
CA SER A 19 -8.69 35.17 13.36
C SER A 19 -7.35 35.35 14.07
N SER A 20 -6.25 35.19 13.34
CA SER A 20 -5.04 36.03 13.38
C SER A 20 -3.88 35.35 12.65
N ASN A 21 -3.44 35.93 11.54
CA ASN A 21 -2.04 35.88 11.07
C ASN A 21 -1.89 36.64 9.76
N ALA A 22 -1.91 37.97 9.83
CA ALA A 22 -1.66 38.82 8.65
C ALA A 22 -0.23 39.42 8.58
N GLN A 23 0.67 39.11 9.53
CA GLN A 23 1.92 39.87 9.67
C GLN A 23 3.25 39.12 9.37
N ASN A 24 3.25 37.82 9.15
CA ASN A 24 4.49 37.07 9.02
C ASN A 24 4.67 36.43 7.63
N ARG A 25 4.68 37.26 6.55
CA ARG A 25 4.77 36.76 5.16
C ARG A 25 5.82 37.49 4.35
N ILE A 26 6.45 36.75 3.40
CA ILE A 26 7.21 37.26 2.29
C ILE A 26 6.38 36.96 1.03
N TYR A 27 6.05 37.96 0.25
CA TYR A 27 5.21 37.83 -0.95
C TYR A 27 5.68 38.75 -2.07
N GLY A 28 5.27 38.43 -3.30
CA GLY A 28 5.61 39.20 -4.48
C GLY A 28 5.04 38.58 -5.75
N THR A 29 5.43 39.13 -6.92
CA THR A 29 4.98 38.61 -8.23
C THR A 29 6.17 38.25 -9.10
N VAL A 30 6.12 37.10 -9.80
CA VAL A 30 7.16 36.69 -10.75
C VAL A 30 6.63 36.79 -12.17
N THR A 31 7.42 37.46 -13.02
CA THR A 31 7.06 37.71 -14.44
C THR A 31 8.21 37.28 -15.37
N ASP A 32 7.90 37.10 -16.65
CA ASP A 32 8.89 37.03 -17.71
C ASP A 32 9.46 38.43 -18.06
N PRO A 33 10.44 38.55 -18.95
CA PRO A 33 11.00 39.85 -19.36
C PRO A 33 9.98 40.79 -19.99
N SER A 34 8.91 40.27 -20.59
CA SER A 34 7.83 41.05 -21.21
C SER A 34 6.76 41.52 -20.21
N GLY A 35 6.85 41.09 -18.94
CA GLY A 35 5.92 41.41 -17.88
C GLY A 35 4.73 40.47 -17.75
N CYS A 36 4.70 39.39 -18.52
CA CYS A 36 3.66 38.35 -18.35
C CYS A 36 3.87 37.54 -17.08
N PRO A 37 2.81 37.26 -16.29
CA PRO A 37 2.92 36.50 -15.06
C PRO A 37 3.42 35.08 -15.32
N LEU A 38 4.41 34.62 -14.58
CA LEU A 38 4.91 33.24 -14.63
C LEU A 38 4.24 32.38 -13.59
N VAL A 39 3.49 31.40 -14.07
CA VAL A 39 2.76 30.42 -13.25
C VAL A 39 3.65 29.24 -12.93
N GLY A 40 3.63 28.80 -11.67
CA GLY A 40 4.37 27.59 -11.27
C GLY A 40 5.87 27.82 -11.11
N VAL A 41 6.32 29.05 -10.93
CA VAL A 41 7.70 29.37 -10.54
C VAL A 41 7.93 28.86 -9.12
N ASP A 42 8.99 28.12 -8.95
CA ASP A 42 9.45 27.64 -7.65
C ASP A 42 10.12 28.76 -6.86
N CYS A 43 9.54 29.11 -5.71
CA CYS A 43 10.04 30.14 -4.79
C CYS A 43 10.49 29.48 -3.48
N VAL A 44 11.79 29.35 -3.28
CA VAL A 44 12.43 28.71 -2.11
C VAL A 44 13.03 29.75 -1.21
N LEU A 45 12.64 29.76 0.05
CA LEU A 45 13.24 30.59 1.08
C LEU A 45 14.27 29.78 1.86
N ALA A 46 15.49 30.28 1.98
CA ALA A 46 16.59 29.64 2.68
C ALA A 46 17.20 30.57 3.72
N SER A 47 17.83 30.00 4.75
CA SER A 47 18.64 30.73 5.71
C SER A 47 19.90 31.29 5.03
N LEU A 48 20.31 32.49 5.41
CA LEU A 48 21.58 33.09 4.94
C LEU A 48 22.81 32.42 5.58
N SER A 49 22.68 31.83 6.77
CA SER A 49 23.81 31.31 7.54
C SER A 49 24.24 29.90 7.13
N ASP A 50 23.28 29.04 6.79
CA ASP A 50 23.52 27.62 6.46
C ASP A 50 22.94 27.18 5.12
N THR A 51 22.29 28.08 4.39
CA THR A 51 21.56 27.83 3.13
C THR A 51 20.48 26.75 3.21
N ALA A 52 20.06 26.39 4.42
CA ALA A 52 18.99 25.43 4.63
C ALA A 52 17.65 26.01 4.19
N ASP A 53 16.87 25.23 3.43
CA ASP A 53 15.56 25.64 2.94
C ASP A 53 14.55 25.73 4.10
N ILE A 54 14.00 26.92 4.34
CA ILE A 54 13.07 27.22 5.44
C ILE A 54 11.61 27.05 5.00
N ALA A 55 11.27 27.60 3.81
CA ALA A 55 9.92 27.61 3.28
C ALA A 55 9.91 27.55 1.74
N HIS A 56 8.83 27.06 1.15
CA HIS A 56 8.67 26.93 -0.29
C HIS A 56 7.24 27.28 -0.71
N THR A 57 7.08 27.85 -1.91
CA THR A 57 5.79 28.07 -2.55
C THR A 57 5.93 28.08 -4.06
N LEU A 58 4.81 27.95 -4.79
CA LEU A 58 4.74 28.18 -6.22
C LEU A 58 3.96 29.45 -6.51
N THR A 59 4.31 30.12 -7.61
CA THR A 59 3.49 31.22 -8.11
C THR A 59 2.14 30.72 -8.62
N ASP A 60 1.09 31.47 -8.33
CA ASP A 60 -0.28 31.24 -8.80
C ASP A 60 -0.49 31.62 -10.27
N SER A 61 -1.74 31.59 -10.76
CA SER A 61 -2.11 31.99 -12.15
C SER A 61 -1.85 33.47 -12.49
N LYS A 62 -1.60 34.29 -11.48
CA LYS A 62 -1.21 35.71 -11.64
C LYS A 62 0.27 35.95 -11.38
N GLY A 63 1.07 34.88 -11.26
CA GLY A 63 2.48 34.94 -10.92
C GLY A 63 2.77 35.32 -9.46
N ILE A 64 1.77 35.31 -8.56
CA ILE A 64 1.92 35.73 -7.17
C ILE A 64 2.40 34.58 -6.33
N PHE A 65 3.40 34.82 -5.46
CA PHE A 65 3.84 33.89 -4.42
C PHE A 65 3.66 34.48 -3.02
N SER A 66 3.52 33.63 -2.01
CA SER A 66 3.46 34.00 -0.60
C SER A 66 4.05 32.90 0.27
N LEU A 67 5.00 33.25 1.12
CA LEU A 67 5.74 32.37 2.04
C LEU A 67 5.53 32.85 3.48
N ASN A 68 5.15 31.95 4.38
CA ASN A 68 5.06 32.25 5.81
C ASN A 68 6.42 32.07 6.48
N VAL A 69 6.80 32.98 7.35
CA VAL A 69 8.10 33.00 8.06
C VAL A 69 7.88 33.30 9.53
N ASP A 70 8.31 32.40 10.40
CA ASP A 70 8.12 32.52 11.85
C ASP A 70 9.25 33.28 12.56
N GLU A 71 10.41 33.46 11.90
CA GLU A 71 11.60 34.12 12.44
C GLU A 71 11.82 35.50 11.80
N ASP A 72 12.33 36.47 12.56
CA ASP A 72 12.77 37.74 12.04
C ASP A 72 14.21 37.64 11.54
N GLY A 73 14.48 38.18 10.33
CA GLY A 73 15.81 38.12 9.77
C GLY A 73 15.88 38.48 8.28
N GLN A 74 17.07 38.30 7.72
CA GLN A 74 17.30 38.33 6.29
C GLN A 74 17.33 36.89 5.76
N PHE A 75 16.70 36.68 4.62
CA PHE A 75 16.56 35.37 4.00
C PHE A 75 17.06 35.41 2.56
N LEU A 76 17.51 34.27 2.07
CA LEU A 76 17.82 34.04 0.66
C LEU A 76 16.61 33.45 -0.05
N LEU A 77 15.99 34.20 -0.96
CA LEU A 77 14.85 33.76 -1.75
C LEU A 77 15.34 33.36 -3.14
N LYS A 78 15.10 32.10 -3.51
CA LYS A 78 15.54 31.50 -4.79
C LYS A 78 14.32 31.26 -5.65
N PHE A 79 14.41 31.58 -6.94
CA PHE A 79 13.37 31.36 -7.94
C PHE A 79 13.89 30.41 -9.01
N SER A 80 13.10 29.39 -9.36
CA SER A 80 13.39 28.52 -10.48
C SER A 80 12.14 28.19 -11.29
N CYS A 81 12.26 28.25 -12.61
CA CYS A 81 11.19 27.92 -13.53
C CYS A 81 11.77 27.26 -14.78
N LEU A 82 11.01 26.32 -15.36
CA LEU A 82 11.39 25.64 -16.59
C LEU A 82 11.46 26.63 -17.75
N GLY A 83 12.58 26.63 -18.46
CA GLY A 83 12.82 27.56 -19.57
C GLY A 83 13.38 28.93 -19.13
N TYR A 84 13.59 29.15 -17.84
CA TYR A 84 14.15 30.39 -17.29
C TYR A 84 15.43 30.13 -16.49
N ARG A 85 16.31 31.14 -16.44
CA ARG A 85 17.51 31.09 -15.58
C ARG A 85 17.09 31.23 -14.13
N PRO A 86 17.58 30.36 -13.23
CA PRO A 86 17.35 30.49 -11.79
C PRO A 86 17.89 31.84 -11.30
N GLN A 87 17.09 32.52 -10.47
CA GLN A 87 17.46 33.78 -9.84
C GLN A 87 17.37 33.66 -8.32
N GLN A 88 18.21 34.42 -7.61
CA GLN A 88 18.16 34.51 -6.16
C GLN A 88 18.32 35.96 -5.71
N LEU A 89 17.66 36.30 -4.60
CA LEU A 89 17.74 37.61 -3.99
C LEU A 89 17.65 37.47 -2.46
N THR A 90 18.24 38.43 -1.76
CA THR A 90 18.11 38.56 -0.32
C THR A 90 16.92 39.42 0.02
N CYS A 91 16.04 38.98 0.90
CA CYS A 91 14.84 39.70 1.30
C CYS A 91 14.61 39.68 2.80
N LYS A 92 13.76 40.60 3.26
CA LYS A 92 13.16 40.57 4.62
C LYS A 92 11.67 40.28 4.50
N ARG A 93 11.00 40.14 5.64
CA ARG A 93 9.52 40.06 5.65
C ARG A 93 8.88 41.23 4.92
N GLY A 94 7.83 40.98 4.17
CA GLY A 94 7.06 41.97 3.40
C GLY A 94 6.98 41.66 1.92
N ASP A 95 6.67 42.72 1.16
CA ASP A 95 6.57 42.66 -0.30
C ASP A 95 7.96 42.70 -0.92
N VAL A 96 8.28 41.70 -1.74
CA VAL A 96 9.53 41.63 -2.53
C VAL A 96 9.38 42.37 -3.88
N GLY A 97 8.17 42.75 -4.24
CA GLY A 97 7.87 43.38 -5.52
C GLY A 97 7.82 42.41 -6.70
N VAL A 98 8.16 42.90 -7.89
CA VAL A 98 8.14 42.12 -9.12
C VAL A 98 9.52 41.55 -9.42
N VAL A 99 9.62 40.24 -9.50
CA VAL A 99 10.84 39.51 -9.86
C VAL A 99 10.73 39.08 -11.33
N LYS A 100 11.66 39.54 -12.19
CA LYS A 100 11.68 39.18 -13.61
C LYS A 100 12.66 38.04 -13.86
N LEU A 101 12.21 36.90 -14.37
CA LEU A 101 13.07 35.79 -14.78
C LEU A 101 13.44 35.89 -16.26
N THR A 102 14.72 35.71 -16.57
CA THR A 102 15.23 35.72 -17.96
C THR A 102 15.12 34.33 -18.58
N GLU A 103 14.67 34.23 -19.84
CA GLU A 103 14.59 32.94 -20.55
C GLU A 103 15.97 32.30 -20.74
N SER A 104 15.98 30.96 -20.66
CA SER A 104 17.19 30.13 -20.86
C SER A 104 16.97 29.13 -21.97
N ILE A 105 17.80 29.17 -23.01
CA ILE A 105 17.77 28.25 -24.16
C ILE A 105 18.45 26.88 -23.79
N GLN A 106 18.74 26.62 -22.54
CA GLN A 106 19.37 25.33 -22.15
C GLN A 106 18.36 24.25 -21.80
N ASN A 107 18.55 23.11 -22.49
CA ASN A 107 17.95 21.79 -22.35
C ASN A 107 17.21 21.50 -21.04
N LEU A 108 16.00 21.05 -21.23
CA LEU A 108 15.06 20.42 -20.29
C LEU A 108 15.73 19.51 -19.25
N SER A 109 16.26 20.06 -18.20
CA SER A 109 16.56 19.33 -16.98
C SER A 109 15.56 19.77 -15.92
N GLU A 110 14.54 18.92 -15.76
CA GLU A 110 13.76 18.79 -14.54
C GLU A 110 13.07 20.05 -13.95
N VAL A 111 11.76 20.04 -14.05
CA VAL A 111 10.89 20.94 -13.25
C VAL A 111 11.05 20.60 -11.77
N THR A 112 11.75 21.45 -11.03
CA THR A 112 11.75 21.40 -9.57
C THR A 112 10.51 22.12 -9.07
N VAL A 113 9.52 21.38 -8.63
CA VAL A 113 8.32 21.90 -7.98
C VAL A 113 8.55 21.95 -6.50
N SER A 114 8.65 23.12 -5.90
CA SER A 114 8.69 23.31 -4.45
C SER A 114 7.50 24.15 -4.03
N ALA A 115 6.48 23.53 -3.48
CA ALA A 115 5.39 24.21 -2.80
C ALA A 115 5.20 23.60 -1.42
N GLN A 116 5.03 24.38 -0.40
CA GLN A 116 4.48 23.87 0.86
C GLN A 116 3.03 23.47 0.62
N GLY A 117 2.74 22.20 0.84
CA GLY A 117 1.37 21.71 0.77
C GLY A 117 1.11 20.67 -0.30
N LEU A 118 -0.13 20.36 -0.41
CA LEU A 118 -0.72 19.37 -1.28
C LEU A 118 -1.21 20.07 -2.56
N ARG A 119 -0.78 19.58 -3.73
CA ARG A 119 -1.28 20.02 -5.04
C ARG A 119 -1.83 18.82 -5.78
N SER A 120 -3.04 18.94 -6.30
CA SER A 120 -3.63 17.92 -7.16
C SER A 120 -3.44 18.27 -8.63
N PHE A 121 -2.96 17.32 -9.42
CA PHE A 121 -2.80 17.45 -10.87
C PHE A 121 -3.20 16.13 -11.56
N GLY A 122 -4.18 16.20 -12.45
CA GLY A 122 -4.75 15.03 -13.10
C GLY A 122 -5.32 14.05 -12.06
N ASN A 123 -4.80 12.83 -12.05
CA ASN A 123 -5.16 11.81 -11.07
C ASN A 123 -4.16 11.71 -9.90
N ALA A 124 -3.15 12.57 -9.83
CA ALA A 124 -2.12 12.58 -8.81
C ALA A 124 -2.28 13.74 -7.82
N ASP A 125 -2.03 13.47 -6.56
CA ASP A 125 -1.76 14.47 -5.53
C ASP A 125 -0.25 14.57 -5.32
N ILE A 126 0.33 15.72 -5.57
CA ILE A 126 1.73 16.01 -5.35
C ILE A 126 1.89 16.51 -3.92
N ILE A 127 2.58 15.76 -3.08
CA ILE A 127 2.77 16.03 -1.66
C ILE A 127 4.24 16.33 -1.43
N LEU A 128 4.52 17.46 -0.78
CA LEU A 128 5.83 17.79 -0.26
C LEU A 128 5.91 17.45 1.22
N LEU A 129 6.95 16.73 1.62
CA LEU A 129 7.24 16.54 3.02
C LEU A 129 7.72 17.86 3.62
N ASP A 130 6.95 18.40 4.55
CA ASP A 130 7.38 19.54 5.35
C ASP A 130 8.55 19.13 6.29
N ARG A 131 9.23 20.11 6.87
CA ARG A 131 10.36 19.90 7.81
C ARG A 131 9.98 18.91 8.91
N ARG A 132 8.75 19.01 9.42
CA ARG A 132 8.26 18.17 10.49
C ARG A 132 8.06 16.71 10.07
N ALA A 133 7.40 16.46 8.94
CA ALA A 133 7.23 15.11 8.42
C ALA A 133 8.61 14.44 8.17
N ARG A 134 9.61 15.21 7.75
CA ARG A 134 11.00 14.73 7.61
C ARG A 134 11.66 14.42 8.95
N GLN A 135 11.33 15.15 9.99
CA GLN A 135 11.86 14.93 11.35
C GLN A 135 11.14 13.79 12.08
N MET A 136 9.89 13.50 11.70
CA MET A 136 9.04 12.49 12.33
C MET A 136 9.49 11.05 12.09
N GLY A 137 10.29 10.79 11.07
CA GLY A 137 10.70 9.42 10.73
C GLY A 137 12.21 9.25 10.71
N ASN A 138 12.69 8.07 11.12
CA ASN A 138 14.07 7.65 10.90
C ASN A 138 14.34 7.35 9.43
N ASN A 139 13.27 7.10 8.67
CA ASN A 139 13.29 6.68 7.27
C ASN A 139 12.05 7.22 6.53
N ALA A 140 12.03 7.01 5.22
CA ALA A 140 10.93 7.46 4.36
C ALA A 140 9.58 6.82 4.72
N LEU A 141 9.55 5.56 5.13
CA LEU A 141 8.31 4.87 5.48
C LEU A 141 7.62 5.53 6.68
N GLU A 142 8.37 5.82 7.74
CA GLU A 142 7.86 6.49 8.93
C GLU A 142 7.38 7.92 8.60
N ALA A 143 8.17 8.67 7.81
CA ALA A 143 7.79 10.00 7.36
C ALA A 143 6.50 9.99 6.52
N ILE A 144 6.35 9.05 5.59
CA ILE A 144 5.17 8.91 4.73
C ILE A 144 3.95 8.46 5.54
N SER A 145 4.11 7.49 6.44
CA SER A 145 3.02 7.02 7.30
C SER A 145 2.51 8.08 8.29
N SER A 146 3.28 9.15 8.50
CA SER A 146 2.88 10.31 9.30
C SER A 146 1.92 11.26 8.55
N LEU A 147 1.80 11.11 7.23
CA LEU A 147 0.91 11.93 6.42
C LEU A 147 -0.54 11.44 6.55
N PRO A 148 -1.53 12.36 6.47
CA PRO A 148 -2.94 12.00 6.68
C PRO A 148 -3.52 11.05 5.64
N GLN A 149 -2.88 10.93 4.47
CA GLN A 149 -3.31 10.05 3.39
C GLN A 149 -2.96 8.58 3.63
N PHE A 150 -2.03 8.29 4.54
CA PHE A 150 -1.43 6.97 4.70
C PHE A 150 -1.48 6.48 6.14
N ARG A 151 -1.46 5.16 6.29
CA ARG A 151 -1.25 4.47 7.55
C ARG A 151 -0.44 3.20 7.33
N LEU A 152 0.31 2.78 8.33
CA LEU A 152 1.04 1.52 8.31
C LEU A 152 0.19 0.43 8.95
N SER A 153 0.00 -0.69 8.25
CA SER A 153 -0.63 -1.87 8.83
C SER A 153 0.28 -2.48 9.89
N THR A 154 -0.23 -2.63 11.10
CA THR A 154 0.52 -3.23 12.23
C THR A 154 0.71 -4.73 12.06
N ASN A 155 -0.20 -5.39 11.35
CA ASN A 155 -0.18 -6.84 11.19
C ASN A 155 0.69 -7.29 10.01
N SER A 156 0.64 -6.57 8.88
CA SER A 156 1.36 -6.94 7.65
C SER A 156 2.58 -6.07 7.36
N GLY A 157 2.73 -4.92 8.03
CA GLY A 157 3.77 -3.94 7.72
C GLY A 157 3.58 -3.27 6.35
N GLU A 158 2.40 -3.39 5.75
CA GLU A 158 2.06 -2.77 4.47
C GLU A 158 1.62 -1.32 4.65
N LEU A 159 1.94 -0.48 3.67
CA LEU A 159 1.42 0.87 3.59
C LEU A 159 0.00 0.83 3.03
N LEU A 160 -0.94 1.37 3.78
CA LEU A 160 -2.33 1.48 3.40
C LEU A 160 -2.70 2.95 3.20
N THR A 161 -3.71 3.18 2.39
CA THR A 161 -4.41 4.47 2.40
C THR A 161 -5.14 4.66 3.73
N ALA A 162 -5.51 5.87 4.07
CA ALA A 162 -6.28 6.13 5.29
C ALA A 162 -7.60 5.36 5.33
N ASP A 163 -8.24 5.09 4.16
CA ASP A 163 -9.43 4.27 4.01
C ASP A 163 -9.13 2.75 3.92
N GLY A 164 -7.88 2.33 4.12
CA GLY A 164 -7.49 0.93 4.29
C GLY A 164 -7.18 0.16 3.02
N LYS A 165 -7.09 0.80 1.86
CA LYS A 165 -6.71 0.17 0.60
C LYS A 165 -5.19 -0.05 0.52
N ILE A 166 -4.76 -1.12 -0.15
CA ILE A 166 -3.33 -1.40 -0.37
C ILE A 166 -2.72 -0.34 -1.29
N VAL A 167 -1.59 0.22 -0.88
CA VAL A 167 -0.80 1.18 -1.66
C VAL A 167 0.34 0.46 -2.38
N LEU A 168 0.37 0.55 -3.70
CA LEU A 168 1.53 0.19 -4.48
C LEU A 168 2.59 1.28 -4.34
N VAL A 169 3.77 0.93 -3.86
CA VAL A 169 4.88 1.87 -3.71
C VAL A 169 5.78 1.85 -4.93
N LEU A 170 6.07 3.04 -5.44
CA LEU A 170 7.12 3.30 -6.40
C LEU A 170 8.17 4.21 -5.74
N ILE A 171 9.43 4.05 -6.11
CA ILE A 171 10.52 5.00 -5.80
C ILE A 171 11.14 5.41 -7.12
N ASP A 172 11.03 6.68 -7.47
CA ASP A 172 11.44 7.23 -8.77
C ASP A 172 10.81 6.46 -9.95
N GLY A 173 9.49 6.17 -9.88
CA GLY A 173 8.77 5.40 -10.87
C GLY A 173 9.01 3.87 -10.82
N ILE A 174 9.89 3.39 -9.95
CA ILE A 174 10.21 1.96 -9.78
C ILE A 174 9.31 1.34 -8.72
N ARG A 175 8.60 0.26 -9.06
CA ARG A 175 7.88 -0.53 -8.06
C ARG A 175 8.84 -1.10 -7.02
N ARG A 176 8.57 -0.82 -5.76
CA ARG A 176 9.35 -1.26 -4.61
C ARG A 176 8.46 -1.91 -3.56
N SER A 177 9.06 -2.71 -2.70
CA SER A 177 8.37 -3.12 -1.49
C SER A 177 8.28 -1.95 -0.53
N VAL A 178 7.26 -1.93 0.31
CA VAL A 178 7.12 -0.94 1.40
C VAL A 178 8.38 -0.90 2.27
N ARG A 179 9.04 -2.05 2.46
CA ARG A 179 10.27 -2.19 3.23
C ARG A 179 11.45 -1.40 2.64
N GLU A 180 11.48 -1.22 1.33
CA GLU A 180 12.55 -0.43 0.68
C GLU A 180 12.45 1.06 0.98
N LEU A 181 11.28 1.56 1.40
CA LEU A 181 11.14 2.89 1.96
C LEU A 181 11.91 3.07 3.29
N MET A 182 12.13 1.98 4.03
CA MET A 182 12.94 2.02 5.25
C MET A 182 14.43 2.28 4.96
N LEU A 183 14.89 1.95 3.74
CA LEU A 183 16.27 2.18 3.29
C LEU A 183 16.51 3.61 2.81
N LEU A 184 15.45 4.39 2.61
CA LEU A 184 15.49 5.77 2.13
C LEU A 184 15.32 6.71 3.31
N LYS A 185 16.17 7.74 3.42
CA LYS A 185 15.99 8.80 4.40
C LYS A 185 14.86 9.73 4.00
N ALA A 186 14.12 10.26 4.98
CA ALA A 186 13.07 11.24 4.72
C ALA A 186 13.59 12.49 3.99
N ASP A 187 14.82 12.91 4.29
CA ASP A 187 15.48 14.06 3.64
C ASP A 187 15.85 13.81 2.18
N GLU A 188 15.96 12.56 1.76
CA GLU A 188 16.22 12.19 0.36
C GLU A 188 14.95 12.28 -0.51
N ILE A 189 13.76 12.39 0.09
CA ILE A 189 12.52 12.57 -0.64
C ILE A 189 12.45 14.00 -1.16
N LYS A 190 12.18 14.11 -2.48
CA LYS A 190 11.89 15.37 -3.16
C LYS A 190 10.39 15.66 -3.11
N THR A 191 9.59 14.79 -3.70
CA THR A 191 8.13 14.85 -3.81
C THR A 191 7.52 13.47 -3.69
N LEU A 192 6.27 13.42 -3.27
CA LEU A 192 5.43 12.23 -3.29
C LEU A 192 4.31 12.46 -4.31
N HIS A 193 4.13 11.53 -5.24
CA HIS A 193 3.04 11.53 -6.19
C HIS A 193 2.05 10.45 -5.79
N TYR A 194 0.94 10.85 -5.22
CA TYR A 194 -0.09 9.94 -4.72
C TYR A 194 -1.27 9.87 -5.67
N TYR A 195 -1.54 8.68 -6.19
CA TYR A 195 -2.65 8.37 -7.08
C TYR A 195 -3.71 7.59 -6.30
N SER A 196 -4.76 8.26 -5.87
CA SER A 196 -5.88 7.63 -5.16
C SER A 196 -6.73 6.74 -6.08
N ASN A 197 -6.67 6.97 -7.39
CA ASN A 197 -7.15 6.07 -8.43
C ASN A 197 -5.95 5.62 -9.27
N PRO A 198 -5.61 4.32 -9.26
CA PRO A 198 -4.45 3.83 -10.01
C PRO A 198 -4.55 4.18 -11.50
N PRO A 199 -3.45 4.67 -12.14
CA PRO A 199 -3.39 4.84 -13.59
C PRO A 199 -3.71 3.56 -14.36
N ALA A 200 -4.15 3.68 -15.64
CA ALA A 200 -4.54 2.54 -16.48
C ALA A 200 -3.46 1.45 -16.55
N ARG A 201 -2.18 1.84 -16.49
CA ARG A 201 -1.05 0.91 -16.38
C ARG A 201 -1.22 -0.13 -15.27
N PHE A 202 -1.77 0.24 -14.13
CA PHE A 202 -1.94 -0.62 -12.95
C PHE A 202 -3.37 -1.13 -12.79
N ALA A 203 -4.28 -0.81 -13.72
CA ALA A 203 -5.69 -1.20 -13.62
C ALA A 203 -5.90 -2.72 -13.65
N HIS A 204 -4.91 -3.49 -14.12
CA HIS A 204 -4.92 -4.95 -14.13
C HIS A 204 -4.52 -5.57 -12.77
N GLU A 205 -4.13 -4.75 -11.78
CA GLU A 205 -3.71 -5.20 -10.45
C GLU A 205 -4.80 -4.94 -9.39
N LYS A 206 -4.80 -5.77 -8.34
CA LYS A 206 -5.70 -5.60 -7.18
C LYS A 206 -5.13 -4.61 -6.17
N ILE A 207 -4.93 -3.35 -6.58
CA ILE A 207 -4.42 -2.28 -5.73
C ILE A 207 -5.43 -1.14 -5.62
N GLY A 208 -5.42 -0.45 -4.50
CA GLY A 208 -6.34 0.66 -4.24
C GLY A 208 -5.76 2.03 -4.52
N ALA A 209 -4.42 2.15 -4.49
CA ALA A 209 -3.73 3.41 -4.74
C ALA A 209 -2.27 3.16 -5.18
N VAL A 210 -1.64 4.19 -5.76
CA VAL A 210 -0.21 4.19 -6.09
C VAL A 210 0.46 5.38 -5.40
N LEU A 211 1.62 5.15 -4.82
CA LEU A 211 2.49 6.18 -4.28
C LEU A 211 3.85 6.11 -4.97
N ASP A 212 4.20 7.15 -5.71
CA ASP A 212 5.54 7.30 -6.29
C ASP A 212 6.36 8.31 -5.48
N VAL A 213 7.47 7.86 -4.93
CA VAL A 213 8.39 8.63 -4.10
C VAL A 213 9.53 9.13 -4.99
N ALA A 214 9.48 10.37 -5.40
CA ALA A 214 10.58 10.99 -6.14
C ALA A 214 11.70 11.42 -5.18
N THR A 215 12.96 11.05 -5.52
CA THR A 215 14.12 11.33 -4.67
C THR A 215 14.92 12.55 -5.14
N LYS A 216 15.68 13.17 -4.22
CA LYS A 216 16.58 14.31 -4.50
C LYS A 216 17.84 13.87 -5.24
N ARG A 217 18.45 14.75 -6.00
CA ARG A 217 19.69 14.50 -6.74
C ARG A 217 20.89 15.07 -6.01
N THR A 218 21.99 14.33 -5.96
CA THR A 218 23.32 14.85 -5.59
C THR A 218 24.44 14.18 -6.40
N ASN A 219 25.57 14.86 -6.58
CA ASN A 219 26.61 14.48 -7.55
C ASN A 219 27.89 13.87 -6.94
N LYS A 220 27.89 13.39 -5.70
CA LYS A 220 29.09 12.91 -4.98
C LYS A 220 29.01 11.43 -4.65
N ARG A 221 30.16 10.79 -4.42
CA ARG A 221 30.24 9.40 -3.95
C ARG A 221 29.57 9.25 -2.60
N GLN A 222 28.82 8.17 -2.42
CA GLN A 222 28.10 7.89 -1.18
C GLN A 222 28.24 6.43 -0.78
N TYR A 223 28.46 6.20 0.50
CA TYR A 223 28.34 4.90 1.16
C TYR A 223 27.24 4.97 2.20
N SER A 224 26.39 3.95 2.28
CA SER A 224 25.40 3.85 3.34
C SER A 224 25.42 2.47 4.00
N LEU A 225 25.20 2.47 5.30
CA LEU A 225 24.90 1.30 6.11
C LEU A 225 23.64 1.60 6.91
N TYR A 226 22.66 0.74 6.79
CA TYR A 226 21.39 0.83 7.51
C TYR A 226 21.11 -0.47 8.25
N LEU A 227 20.85 -0.38 9.54
CA LEU A 227 20.42 -1.48 10.39
C LEU A 227 19.13 -1.05 11.11
N ASP A 228 18.08 -1.87 11.02
CA ASP A 228 16.82 -1.68 11.76
C ASP A 228 16.44 -3.01 12.38
N THR A 229 16.38 -3.05 13.71
CA THR A 229 16.05 -4.25 14.45
C THR A 229 14.94 -3.94 15.46
N LYS A 230 13.90 -4.78 15.43
CA LYS A 230 12.79 -4.73 16.37
C LYS A 230 12.57 -6.15 16.88
N ASN A 231 13.00 -6.40 18.11
CA ASN A 231 12.95 -7.74 18.69
C ASN A 231 12.18 -7.71 20.01
N SER A 232 11.21 -8.60 20.13
CA SER A 232 10.38 -8.69 21.32
C SER A 232 11.16 -9.31 22.50
N ILE A 233 10.91 -8.76 23.67
CA ILE A 233 11.39 -9.29 24.94
C ILE A 233 10.34 -10.17 25.65
N THR A 234 9.10 -10.18 25.14
CA THR A 234 7.97 -10.91 25.76
C THR A 234 7.60 -12.19 25.00
N THR A 235 8.00 -12.29 23.74
CA THR A 235 7.70 -13.46 22.89
C THR A 235 8.74 -13.59 21.78
N GLY A 236 8.81 -14.74 21.13
CA GLY A 236 9.66 -14.94 19.95
C GLY A 236 9.11 -14.20 18.73
N TYR A 237 9.36 -12.90 18.64
CA TYR A 237 9.00 -12.04 17.51
C TYR A 237 10.14 -11.08 17.20
N GLY A 238 10.47 -10.94 15.94
CA GLY A 238 11.43 -9.93 15.51
C GLY A 238 11.38 -9.63 14.03
N THR A 239 11.66 -8.36 13.70
CA THR A 239 11.88 -7.88 12.34
C THR A 239 13.24 -7.22 12.28
N ASN A 240 14.10 -7.68 11.38
CA ASN A 240 15.48 -7.25 11.28
C ASN A 240 15.82 -6.96 9.82
N LEU A 241 16.43 -5.82 9.56
CA LEU A 241 16.85 -5.38 8.24
C LEU A 241 18.28 -4.88 8.33
N ILE A 242 19.16 -5.39 7.50
CA ILE A 242 20.48 -4.83 7.23
C ILE A 242 20.60 -4.51 5.74
N SER A 243 21.15 -3.34 5.43
CA SER A 243 21.41 -2.94 4.05
C SER A 243 22.68 -2.12 3.95
N THR A 244 23.42 -2.34 2.88
CA THR A 244 24.57 -1.52 2.51
C THR A 244 24.45 -1.08 1.06
N SER A 245 24.91 0.13 0.77
CA SER A 245 24.99 0.60 -0.61
C SER A 245 26.20 1.47 -0.87
N TYR A 246 26.70 1.38 -2.10
CA TYR A 246 27.67 2.27 -2.68
C TYR A 246 27.10 2.90 -3.94
N SER A 247 27.31 4.18 -4.12
CA SER A 247 26.97 4.88 -5.37
C SER A 247 28.06 5.88 -5.72
N ASP A 248 28.34 5.97 -7.02
CA ASP A 248 29.19 6.98 -7.63
C ASP A 248 28.44 7.75 -8.71
N SER A 249 29.16 8.41 -9.60
CA SER A 249 28.58 9.21 -10.68
C SER A 249 27.77 8.42 -11.71
N LEU A 250 28.05 7.16 -11.91
CA LEU A 250 27.45 6.32 -12.95
C LEU A 250 26.72 5.11 -12.39
N ASN A 251 27.21 4.58 -11.26
CA ASN A 251 26.80 3.27 -10.78
C ASN A 251 26.21 3.36 -9.34
N LYS A 252 25.29 2.45 -9.04
CA LYS A 252 24.86 2.11 -7.69
C LYS A 252 24.85 0.60 -7.53
N VAL A 253 25.44 0.14 -6.43
CA VAL A 253 25.35 -1.25 -5.99
C VAL A 253 24.75 -1.24 -4.59
N SER A 254 23.82 -2.16 -4.31
CA SER A 254 23.34 -2.36 -2.94
C SER A 254 23.04 -3.83 -2.66
N ALA A 255 23.21 -4.19 -1.40
CA ALA A 255 22.81 -5.47 -0.85
C ALA A 255 21.92 -5.24 0.37
N ALA A 256 20.85 -6.01 0.49
CA ALA A 256 19.95 -5.96 1.64
C ALA A 256 19.54 -7.37 2.05
N TYR A 257 19.40 -7.56 3.36
CA TYR A 257 18.84 -8.77 3.93
C TYR A 257 17.79 -8.40 4.97
N PHE A 258 16.62 -9.03 4.85
CA PHE A 258 15.50 -8.87 5.75
C PHE A 258 15.13 -10.22 6.38
N LEU A 259 14.86 -10.20 7.69
CA LEU A 259 14.40 -11.33 8.48
C LEU A 259 13.20 -10.90 9.34
N ASP A 260 12.07 -11.56 9.16
CA ASP A 260 10.93 -11.53 10.08
C ASP A 260 10.80 -12.96 10.66
N TYR A 261 10.76 -13.09 11.99
CA TYR A 261 10.58 -14.37 12.63
C TYR A 261 9.52 -14.31 13.72
N ARG A 262 8.81 -15.43 13.90
CA ARG A 262 7.75 -15.61 14.90
C ARG A 262 7.84 -16.98 15.55
N HIS A 263 7.98 -17.01 16.86
CA HIS A 263 7.92 -18.21 17.70
C HIS A 263 6.83 -17.98 18.75
N LEU A 264 5.58 -18.24 18.37
CA LEU A 264 4.42 -17.97 19.20
C LEU A 264 3.98 -19.26 19.91
N ASN A 265 3.88 -19.20 21.21
CA ASN A 265 3.39 -20.28 22.07
C ASN A 265 1.99 -19.93 22.61
N ARG A 266 1.31 -20.90 23.19
CA ARG A 266 -0.03 -20.75 23.81
C ARG A 266 -1.08 -20.23 22.81
N ASN A 267 -0.95 -20.59 21.55
CA ASN A 267 -1.97 -20.32 20.55
C ASN A 267 -3.13 -21.31 20.74
N THR A 268 -4.34 -20.82 20.61
CA THR A 268 -5.53 -21.69 20.63
C THR A 268 -6.33 -21.48 19.36
N MET A 269 -6.88 -22.55 18.83
CA MET A 269 -7.79 -22.56 17.71
C MET A 269 -9.03 -23.34 18.12
N GLU A 270 -10.17 -22.69 18.15
CA GLU A 270 -11.46 -23.26 18.50
C GLU A 270 -12.36 -23.23 17.27
N ASN A 271 -12.94 -24.37 16.92
CA ASN A 271 -13.87 -24.48 15.79
C ASN A 271 -15.16 -25.10 16.28
N ARG A 272 -16.26 -24.67 15.69
CA ARG A 272 -17.58 -25.26 15.87
C ARG A 272 -18.25 -25.40 14.53
N TYR A 273 -18.73 -26.60 14.23
CA TYR A 273 -19.50 -26.94 13.04
C TYR A 273 -20.85 -27.51 13.48
N VAL A 274 -21.93 -26.93 12.96
CA VAL A 274 -23.29 -27.41 13.22
C VAL A 274 -23.89 -27.85 11.90
N TYR A 275 -24.25 -29.11 11.82
CA TYR A 275 -24.82 -29.75 10.63
C TYR A 275 -26.34 -29.81 10.70
N PRO A 276 -27.05 -29.99 9.55
CA PRO A 276 -28.52 -29.99 9.50
C PRO A 276 -29.17 -31.14 10.28
N ASP A 277 -28.45 -32.21 10.54
CA ASP A 277 -28.87 -33.39 11.33
C ASP A 277 -28.64 -33.19 12.84
N ASP A 278 -28.52 -31.91 13.30
CA ASP A 278 -28.25 -31.53 14.69
C ASP A 278 -26.92 -32.06 15.25
N VAL A 279 -26.09 -32.69 14.42
CA VAL A 279 -24.72 -33.05 14.82
C VAL A 279 -23.88 -31.81 14.97
N THR A 280 -23.25 -31.66 16.12
CA THR A 280 -22.34 -30.57 16.41
C THR A 280 -20.93 -31.09 16.70
N ASN A 281 -19.96 -30.64 15.89
CA ASN A 281 -18.54 -30.86 16.15
C ASN A 281 -17.94 -29.61 16.80
N ASP A 282 -17.69 -29.69 18.12
CA ASP A 282 -17.01 -28.63 18.88
C ASP A 282 -15.55 -29.01 19.11
N TYR A 283 -14.64 -28.26 18.54
CA TYR A 283 -13.19 -28.37 18.73
C TYR A 283 -12.72 -27.35 19.76
N LYS A 284 -12.50 -27.78 21.00
CA LYS A 284 -11.93 -26.95 22.06
C LYS A 284 -10.42 -26.88 21.94
N GLY A 285 -9.88 -25.69 21.71
CA GLY A 285 -8.47 -25.49 21.51
C GLY A 285 -7.63 -25.71 22.77
N LEU A 286 -6.64 -26.59 22.67
CA LEU A 286 -5.54 -26.74 23.62
C LEU A 286 -4.37 -25.83 23.21
N SER A 287 -3.32 -25.75 24.05
CA SER A 287 -2.16 -24.92 23.75
C SER A 287 -1.40 -25.40 22.53
N GLY A 288 -1.20 -24.51 21.57
CA GLY A 288 -0.46 -24.76 20.33
C GLY A 288 0.77 -23.87 20.17
N LYS A 289 1.58 -24.17 19.15
CA LYS A 289 2.81 -23.43 18.79
C LYS A 289 2.79 -23.02 17.32
N TYR A 290 3.33 -21.84 17.05
CA TYR A 290 3.64 -21.40 15.69
C TYR A 290 5.11 -21.00 15.62
N THR A 291 5.82 -21.51 14.62
CA THR A 291 7.19 -21.13 14.31
C THR A 291 7.27 -20.80 12.83
N GLY A 292 7.70 -19.62 12.51
CA GLY A 292 7.87 -19.19 11.13
C GLY A 292 8.97 -18.17 10.99
N ALA A 293 9.57 -18.12 9.81
CA ALA A 293 10.54 -17.10 9.43
C ALA A 293 10.30 -16.67 7.98
N TYR A 294 10.60 -15.41 7.68
CA TYR A 294 10.54 -14.87 6.34
C TYR A 294 11.85 -14.16 6.02
N HIS A 295 12.60 -14.74 5.11
CA HIS A 295 13.91 -14.27 4.68
C HIS A 295 13.80 -13.63 3.30
N ILE A 296 14.42 -12.46 3.10
CA ILE A 296 14.61 -11.85 1.79
C ILE A 296 16.06 -11.41 1.67
N GLY A 297 16.77 -11.94 0.67
CA GLY A 297 18.06 -11.44 0.22
C GLY A 297 17.90 -10.71 -1.11
N GLN A 298 18.46 -9.52 -1.23
CA GLN A 298 18.38 -8.70 -2.45
C GLN A 298 19.75 -8.14 -2.82
N LEU A 299 20.08 -8.28 -4.11
CA LEU A 299 21.23 -7.63 -4.73
C LEU A 299 20.71 -6.72 -5.85
N PHE A 300 21.24 -5.52 -5.90
CA PHE A 300 20.83 -4.48 -6.83
C PHE A 300 22.04 -3.83 -7.47
N TYR A 301 22.01 -3.72 -8.81
CA TYR A 301 22.96 -2.94 -9.60
C TYR A 301 22.22 -2.00 -10.53
N GLN A 302 22.70 -0.77 -10.63
CA GLN A 302 22.18 0.24 -11.55
C GLN A 302 23.33 1.00 -12.19
N ARG A 303 23.21 1.27 -13.49
CA ARG A 303 24.10 2.14 -14.25
C ARG A 303 23.29 3.17 -15.02
N PHE A 304 23.69 4.42 -14.90
CA PHE A 304 23.15 5.52 -15.66
C PHE A 304 24.23 6.23 -16.46
N GLN A 305 24.11 6.25 -17.78
CA GLN A 305 25.06 6.88 -18.70
C GLN A 305 24.35 7.34 -19.97
N ASN A 306 24.62 8.59 -20.42
CA ASN A 306 24.14 9.13 -21.70
C ASN A 306 22.64 8.95 -21.93
N SER A 307 21.81 9.34 -20.98
CA SER A 307 20.34 9.19 -21.00
C SER A 307 19.83 7.74 -20.98
N ASN A 308 20.73 6.76 -20.82
CA ASN A 308 20.37 5.35 -20.65
C ASN A 308 20.41 4.97 -19.17
N LEU A 309 19.41 4.24 -18.74
CA LEU A 309 19.33 3.62 -17.43
C LEU A 309 19.27 2.11 -17.59
N PHE A 310 20.26 1.43 -17.05
CA PHE A 310 20.25 -0.02 -16.94
C PHE A 310 20.16 -0.42 -15.46
N ASN A 311 19.38 -1.46 -15.16
CA ASN A 311 19.23 -1.94 -13.80
C ASN A 311 19.02 -3.46 -13.79
N ILE A 312 19.66 -4.15 -12.83
CA ILE A 312 19.42 -5.55 -12.50
C ILE A 312 19.10 -5.63 -11.00
N THR A 313 18.06 -6.38 -10.65
CA THR A 313 17.74 -6.76 -9.27
C THR A 313 17.62 -8.27 -9.19
N LEU A 314 18.40 -8.89 -8.32
CA LEU A 314 18.28 -10.30 -7.96
C LEU A 314 17.68 -10.40 -6.58
N GLU A 315 16.68 -11.25 -6.41
CA GLU A 315 16.00 -11.43 -5.13
C GLU A 315 15.77 -12.91 -4.85
N TYR A 316 16.14 -13.32 -3.65
CA TYR A 316 15.82 -14.63 -3.08
C TYR A 316 14.92 -14.48 -1.88
N ARG A 317 13.86 -15.29 -1.80
CA ARG A 317 12.95 -15.36 -0.66
C ARG A 317 12.84 -16.78 -0.16
N LYS A 318 12.71 -16.92 1.16
CA LYS A 318 12.38 -18.18 1.82
C LYS A 318 11.46 -17.92 3.00
N SER A 319 10.43 -18.76 3.14
CA SER A 319 9.45 -18.64 4.23
C SER A 319 9.01 -20.00 4.74
N PRO A 320 9.83 -20.65 5.61
CA PRO A 320 9.40 -21.84 6.33
C PRO A 320 8.45 -21.45 7.47
N ALA A 321 7.39 -22.23 7.65
CA ALA A 321 6.50 -22.11 8.79
C ALA A 321 5.99 -23.46 9.26
N THR A 322 5.80 -23.62 10.57
CA THR A 322 5.19 -24.78 11.21
C THR A 322 4.19 -24.29 12.24
N GLN A 323 2.97 -24.76 12.13
CA GLN A 323 1.92 -24.57 13.12
C GLN A 323 1.52 -25.92 13.69
N GLN A 324 1.49 -26.02 15.01
CA GLN A 324 1.06 -27.20 15.74
C GLN A 324 -0.01 -26.79 16.74
N TYR A 325 -1.10 -27.49 16.77
CA TYR A 325 -2.15 -27.27 17.76
C TYR A 325 -2.90 -28.59 18.02
N SER A 326 -3.45 -28.66 19.21
CA SER A 326 -4.29 -29.78 19.62
C SER A 326 -5.67 -29.29 19.99
N GLN A 327 -6.69 -30.06 19.72
CA GLN A 327 -8.09 -29.73 19.97
C GLN A 327 -8.83 -30.98 20.50
N GLN A 328 -9.63 -30.78 21.53
CA GLN A 328 -10.58 -31.80 21.98
C GLN A 328 -11.82 -31.70 21.09
N LEU A 329 -12.18 -32.81 20.45
CA LEU A 329 -13.43 -32.95 19.70
C LEU A 329 -14.54 -33.39 20.67
N LEU A 330 -15.56 -32.54 20.79
CA LEU A 330 -16.80 -32.89 21.45
C LEU A 330 -17.87 -33.00 20.35
N ARG A 331 -18.40 -34.22 20.18
CA ARG A 331 -19.51 -34.45 19.26
C ARG A 331 -20.81 -34.38 20.04
N THR A 332 -21.68 -33.44 19.67
CA THR A 332 -22.96 -33.19 20.34
C THR A 332 -22.80 -33.11 21.87
N GLY A 333 -21.72 -32.46 22.32
CA GLY A 333 -21.40 -32.25 23.74
C GLY A 333 -20.60 -33.34 24.42
N THR A 334 -20.44 -34.51 23.81
CA THR A 334 -19.68 -35.63 24.39
C THR A 334 -18.25 -35.63 23.86
N LEU A 335 -17.25 -35.76 24.76
CA LEU A 335 -15.84 -35.85 24.34
C LEU A 335 -15.64 -37.18 23.58
N GLU A 336 -15.25 -37.08 22.31
CA GLU A 336 -15.03 -38.21 21.43
C GLU A 336 -13.54 -38.50 21.25
N ASP A 337 -12.73 -37.47 21.00
CA ASP A 337 -11.31 -37.66 20.74
C ASP A 337 -10.49 -36.36 20.99
N THR A 338 -9.17 -36.48 20.91
CA THR A 338 -8.26 -35.35 20.87
C THR A 338 -7.47 -35.34 19.55
N ASN A 339 -7.64 -34.30 18.78
CA ASN A 339 -6.98 -34.12 17.51
C ASN A 339 -5.68 -33.35 17.67
N HIS A 340 -4.64 -33.81 17.01
CA HIS A 340 -3.34 -33.17 16.91
C HIS A 340 -3.10 -32.78 15.44
N ARG A 341 -2.99 -31.51 15.16
CA ARG A 341 -2.75 -31.00 13.80
C ARG A 341 -1.38 -30.36 13.68
N ARG A 342 -0.66 -30.74 12.64
CA ARG A 342 0.62 -30.14 12.26
C ARG A 342 0.57 -29.67 10.82
N LEU A 343 0.62 -28.36 10.65
CA LEU A 343 0.71 -27.68 9.36
C LEU A 343 2.15 -27.24 9.15
N GLN A 344 2.78 -27.68 8.08
CA GLN A 344 4.11 -27.27 7.69
C GLN A 344 4.01 -26.63 6.30
N SER A 345 4.62 -25.49 6.12
CA SER A 345 4.77 -24.85 4.81
C SER A 345 6.21 -24.40 4.60
N ASP A 346 6.75 -24.65 3.46
CA ASP A 346 8.04 -24.11 3.02
C ASP A 346 7.86 -23.47 1.64
N PHE A 347 8.15 -22.20 1.54
CA PHE A 347 8.08 -21.42 0.32
C PHE A 347 9.45 -20.85 0.01
N SER A 348 9.88 -20.94 -1.25
CA SER A 348 11.06 -20.25 -1.74
C SER A 348 10.83 -19.70 -3.14
N SER A 349 11.49 -18.59 -3.46
CA SER A 349 11.50 -18.05 -4.82
C SER A 349 12.83 -17.37 -5.12
N ILE A 350 13.25 -17.45 -6.37
CA ILE A 350 14.32 -16.66 -6.93
C ILE A 350 13.77 -15.83 -8.09
N SER A 351 14.11 -14.55 -8.12
CA SER A 351 13.64 -13.60 -9.13
C SER A 351 14.80 -12.79 -9.67
N ALA A 352 14.81 -12.63 -11.00
CA ALA A 352 15.70 -11.71 -11.72
C ALA A 352 14.85 -10.66 -12.43
N ASN A 353 15.11 -9.38 -12.17
CA ASN A 353 14.42 -8.25 -12.76
C ASN A 353 15.44 -7.39 -13.52
N ILE A 354 15.26 -7.28 -14.82
CA ILE A 354 16.12 -6.51 -15.74
C ILE A 354 15.30 -5.35 -16.27
N TYR A 355 15.88 -4.18 -16.26
CA TYR A 355 15.26 -2.96 -16.77
C TYR A 355 16.23 -2.18 -17.64
N PHE A 356 15.71 -1.65 -18.73
CA PHE A 356 16.37 -0.67 -19.59
C PHE A 356 15.45 0.50 -19.85
N GLY A 357 15.94 1.74 -19.71
CA GLY A 357 15.23 2.97 -20.03
C GLY A 357 16.10 3.91 -20.84
N HIS A 358 15.52 4.55 -21.85
CA HIS A 358 16.17 5.57 -22.66
C HIS A 358 15.31 6.83 -22.69
N THR A 359 15.95 8.00 -22.47
CA THR A 359 15.31 9.29 -22.62
C THR A 359 15.88 9.97 -23.87
N PHE A 360 15.02 10.22 -24.85
CA PHE A 360 15.40 10.86 -26.11
C PHE A 360 15.63 12.37 -25.92
N ARG A 361 16.29 13.00 -26.90
CA ARG A 361 16.62 14.44 -26.84
C ARG A 361 15.40 15.37 -26.71
N LYS A 362 14.23 14.96 -27.22
CA LYS A 362 12.97 15.71 -27.13
C LYS A 362 12.25 15.53 -25.77
N GLY A 363 12.82 14.74 -24.87
CA GLY A 363 12.25 14.49 -23.53
C GLY A 363 11.26 13.33 -23.46
N ASN A 364 10.88 12.73 -24.58
CA ASN A 364 10.14 11.46 -24.61
C ASN A 364 11.00 10.31 -24.11
N SER A 365 10.41 9.24 -23.60
CA SER A 365 11.15 8.09 -23.04
C SER A 365 10.55 6.75 -23.44
N LEU A 366 11.43 5.77 -23.59
CA LEU A 366 11.10 4.36 -23.80
C LEU A 366 11.69 3.55 -22.65
N SER A 367 10.90 2.65 -22.09
CA SER A 367 11.33 1.76 -21.02
C SER A 367 10.91 0.33 -21.30
N VAL A 368 11.80 -0.61 -20.99
CA VAL A 368 11.56 -2.04 -21.10
C VAL A 368 11.90 -2.70 -19.77
N ASN A 369 11.04 -3.59 -19.30
CA ASN A 369 11.25 -4.36 -18.09
C ASN A 369 10.94 -5.84 -18.32
N VAL A 370 11.84 -6.71 -17.90
CA VAL A 370 11.66 -8.17 -17.94
C VAL A 370 11.90 -8.73 -16.56
N VAL A 371 10.96 -9.52 -16.06
CA VAL A 371 11.06 -10.21 -14.78
C VAL A 371 10.85 -11.69 -14.96
N ASN A 372 11.81 -12.44 -14.50
CA ASN A 372 11.76 -13.90 -14.45
C ASN A 372 11.70 -14.35 -13.00
N THR A 373 10.75 -15.21 -12.65
CA THR A 373 10.60 -15.71 -11.28
C THR A 373 10.32 -17.22 -11.29
N TYR A 374 11.06 -17.94 -10.46
CA TYR A 374 10.81 -19.34 -10.16
C TYR A 374 10.39 -19.49 -8.71
N PHE A 375 9.27 -20.20 -8.49
CA PHE A 375 8.72 -20.51 -7.18
C PHE A 375 8.76 -22.00 -6.90
N LYS A 376 9.05 -22.33 -5.65
CA LYS A 376 8.86 -23.67 -5.10
C LYS A 376 8.15 -23.54 -3.75
N SER A 377 7.06 -24.28 -3.56
CA SER A 377 6.37 -24.31 -2.29
C SER A 377 5.87 -25.70 -1.97
N LYS A 378 6.02 -26.09 -0.73
CA LYS A 378 5.53 -27.36 -0.19
C LYS A 378 4.67 -27.10 1.03
N SER A 379 3.48 -27.70 1.07
CA SER A 379 2.60 -27.67 2.22
C SER A 379 2.31 -29.10 2.65
N ASN A 380 2.42 -29.37 3.94
CA ASN A 380 2.11 -30.66 4.56
C ASN A 380 1.14 -30.40 5.72
N ASN A 381 -0.03 -31.03 5.66
CA ASN A 381 -1.08 -30.93 6.66
C ASN A 381 -1.35 -32.35 7.22
N ASN A 382 -0.89 -32.58 8.43
CA ASN A 382 -1.09 -33.83 9.13
C ASN A 382 -2.10 -33.62 10.26
N LEU A 383 -3.14 -34.42 10.28
CA LEU A 383 -4.09 -34.57 11.36
C LEU A 383 -3.99 -35.99 11.90
N THR A 384 -3.81 -36.14 13.21
CA THR A 384 -3.83 -37.43 13.92
C THR A 384 -4.76 -37.28 15.12
N ASN A 385 -5.51 -38.31 15.44
CA ASN A 385 -6.31 -38.37 16.66
C ASN A 385 -5.74 -39.37 17.65
N THR A 386 -6.09 -39.22 18.93
CA THR A 386 -5.55 -40.06 20.01
C THR A 386 -6.01 -41.50 19.89
N SER A 387 -7.22 -41.74 19.36
CA SER A 387 -7.76 -43.08 19.10
C SER A 387 -7.02 -43.82 17.97
N GLY A 388 -6.24 -43.12 17.17
CA GLY A 388 -5.51 -43.69 16.02
C GLY A 388 -6.39 -44.04 14.82
N THR A 389 -7.69 -43.82 14.90
CA THR A 389 -8.67 -44.18 13.85
C THR A 389 -8.79 -43.15 12.72
N GLY A 390 -8.36 -41.87 12.95
CA GLY A 390 -8.45 -40.79 12.00
C GLY A 390 -7.09 -40.13 11.72
N THR A 391 -6.28 -40.73 10.85
CA THR A 391 -5.07 -40.07 10.33
C THR A 391 -5.31 -39.51 8.96
N PHE A 392 -5.07 -38.20 8.78
CA PHE A 392 -5.15 -37.57 7.50
C PHE A 392 -3.84 -36.82 7.19
N THR A 393 -3.26 -37.11 6.04
CA THR A 393 -2.07 -36.43 5.55
C THR A 393 -2.34 -35.85 4.16
N ASN A 394 -2.25 -34.55 4.01
CA ASN A 394 -2.30 -33.90 2.71
C ASN A 394 -0.98 -33.18 2.44
N VAL A 395 -0.29 -33.59 1.38
CA VAL A 395 0.96 -32.98 0.92
C VAL A 395 0.71 -32.33 -0.43
N VAL A 396 0.97 -31.03 -0.54
CA VAL A 396 0.88 -30.29 -1.79
C VAL A 396 2.28 -29.74 -2.12
N ASP A 397 2.83 -30.12 -3.27
CA ASP A 397 4.10 -29.61 -3.81
C ASP A 397 3.79 -28.80 -5.06
N ASN A 398 4.17 -27.51 -5.07
CA ASN A 398 3.97 -26.59 -6.16
C ASN A 398 5.32 -26.11 -6.71
N LYS A 399 5.43 -26.14 -8.03
CA LYS A 399 6.51 -25.49 -8.77
C LYS A 399 5.89 -24.54 -9.79
N SER A 400 6.31 -23.30 -9.80
CA SER A 400 5.78 -22.30 -10.72
C SER A 400 6.89 -21.49 -11.35
N TYR A 401 6.75 -21.26 -12.65
CA TYR A 401 7.60 -20.37 -13.44
C TYR A 401 6.77 -19.21 -13.94
N SER A 402 7.29 -17.99 -13.84
CA SER A 402 6.64 -16.77 -14.32
C SER A 402 7.62 -15.91 -15.09
N LEU A 403 7.18 -15.44 -16.27
CA LEU A 403 7.86 -14.44 -17.09
C LEU A 403 6.92 -13.25 -17.27
N ILE A 404 7.39 -12.06 -16.95
CA ILE A 404 6.70 -10.79 -17.20
C ILE A 404 7.57 -9.92 -18.09
N ALA A 405 6.99 -9.32 -19.13
CA ALA A 405 7.64 -8.32 -19.96
C ALA A 405 6.70 -7.12 -20.14
N GLU A 406 7.23 -5.91 -20.01
CA GLU A 406 6.47 -4.68 -20.22
C GLU A 406 7.32 -3.67 -20.96
N VAL A 407 6.69 -2.97 -21.92
CA VAL A 407 7.24 -1.82 -22.65
C VAL A 407 6.35 -0.62 -22.38
N LEU A 408 6.95 0.52 -22.08
CA LEU A 408 6.26 1.78 -21.83
C LEU A 408 6.93 2.90 -22.61
N TYR A 409 6.13 3.62 -23.38
CA TYR A 409 6.50 4.86 -24.06
C TYR A 409 5.78 6.03 -23.41
N THR A 410 6.51 7.14 -23.15
CA THR A 410 5.94 8.39 -22.60
C THR A 410 6.33 9.55 -23.47
N ASP A 411 5.39 10.45 -23.75
CA ASP A 411 5.60 11.63 -24.59
C ASP A 411 4.66 12.77 -24.18
N LYS A 412 4.82 13.92 -24.79
CA LYS A 412 3.89 15.04 -24.73
C LYS A 412 3.00 15.04 -25.98
N LEU A 413 1.68 15.19 -25.76
CA LEU A 413 0.69 15.28 -26.82
C LEU A 413 -0.29 16.41 -26.48
N TRP A 414 -0.50 17.39 -27.42
CA TRP A 414 -1.44 18.51 -27.26
C TRP A 414 -1.37 19.19 -25.87
N GLN A 415 -0.16 19.59 -25.44
CA GLN A 415 0.12 20.19 -24.13
C GLN A 415 -0.08 19.26 -22.92
N GLY A 416 -0.60 18.04 -23.11
CA GLY A 416 -0.73 17.01 -22.09
C GLY A 416 0.41 16.00 -22.15
N ASN A 417 0.36 15.03 -21.24
CA ASN A 417 1.28 13.91 -21.18
C ASN A 417 0.55 12.64 -21.58
N ILE A 418 1.13 11.87 -22.49
CA ILE A 418 0.63 10.56 -22.91
C ILE A 418 1.59 9.46 -22.47
N GLN A 419 1.03 8.35 -22.00
CA GLN A 419 1.73 7.10 -21.70
C GLN A 419 1.04 5.96 -22.45
N ILE A 420 1.80 5.19 -23.21
CA ILE A 420 1.29 4.02 -23.94
C ILE A 420 2.16 2.83 -23.58
N GLY A 421 1.56 1.71 -23.24
CA GLY A 421 2.32 0.53 -22.86
C GLY A 421 1.69 -0.79 -23.27
N ALA A 422 2.55 -1.80 -23.30
CA ALA A 422 2.20 -3.19 -23.53
C ALA A 422 2.82 -4.07 -22.45
N TYR A 423 2.00 -4.88 -21.80
CA TYR A 423 2.39 -5.81 -20.75
C TYR A 423 2.04 -7.24 -21.19
N TYR A 424 2.96 -8.16 -20.96
CA TYR A 424 2.80 -9.58 -21.17
C TYR A 424 3.20 -10.35 -19.93
N GLN A 425 2.40 -11.34 -19.54
CA GLN A 425 2.74 -12.30 -18.48
C GLN A 425 2.42 -13.72 -18.94
N TYR A 426 3.39 -14.60 -18.76
CA TYR A 426 3.21 -16.04 -18.85
C TYR A 426 3.49 -16.67 -17.50
N LYS A 427 2.62 -17.59 -17.07
CA LYS A 427 2.82 -18.36 -15.85
C LYS A 427 2.44 -19.82 -16.06
N ASN A 428 3.32 -20.70 -15.63
CA ASN A 428 3.08 -22.14 -15.56
C ASN A 428 3.13 -22.57 -14.10
N LEU A 429 2.09 -23.22 -13.63
CA LEU A 429 2.05 -23.87 -12.32
C LEU A 429 1.91 -25.36 -12.50
N ARG A 430 2.74 -26.13 -11.80
CA ARG A 430 2.62 -27.58 -11.62
C ARG A 430 2.40 -27.86 -10.15
N GLN A 431 1.29 -28.49 -9.84
CA GLN A 431 0.90 -28.89 -8.49
C GLN A 431 0.78 -30.40 -8.43
N THR A 432 1.45 -31.00 -7.46
CA THR A 432 1.31 -32.42 -7.14
C THR A 432 0.69 -32.53 -5.75
N ASP A 433 -0.39 -33.27 -5.60
CA ASP A 433 -0.97 -33.65 -4.31
C ASP A 433 -0.42 -35.00 -3.81
N GLY A 434 -0.69 -35.32 -2.55
CA GLY A 434 -0.16 -36.53 -1.90
C GLY A 434 -0.59 -37.86 -2.55
N ALA A 435 -1.59 -37.85 -3.43
CA ALA A 435 -2.05 -38.99 -4.22
C ALA A 435 -1.35 -39.08 -5.59
N SER A 436 -0.30 -38.28 -5.82
CA SER A 436 0.44 -38.19 -7.10
C SER A 436 -0.38 -37.61 -8.25
N ASN A 437 -1.50 -36.96 -7.97
CA ASN A 437 -2.28 -36.25 -8.97
C ASN A 437 -1.54 -34.99 -9.42
N LEU A 438 -1.18 -34.92 -10.69
CA LEU A 438 -0.53 -33.76 -11.27
C LEU A 438 -1.57 -32.82 -11.89
N SER A 439 -1.69 -31.64 -11.34
CA SER A 439 -2.46 -30.54 -11.94
C SER A 439 -1.51 -29.52 -12.55
N THR A 440 -1.77 -29.14 -13.80
CA THR A 440 -1.01 -28.10 -14.48
C THR A 440 -1.93 -26.97 -14.88
N VAL A 441 -1.55 -25.73 -14.53
CA VAL A 441 -2.26 -24.52 -14.92
C VAL A 441 -1.31 -23.59 -15.65
N ASN A 442 -1.68 -23.24 -16.89
CA ASN A 442 -0.98 -22.24 -17.68
C ASN A 442 -1.86 -21.00 -17.80
N THR A 443 -1.28 -19.84 -17.54
CA THR A 443 -1.96 -18.57 -17.74
C THR A 443 -1.11 -17.66 -18.62
N GLN A 444 -1.77 -16.95 -19.52
CA GLN A 444 -1.18 -15.88 -20.32
C GLN A 444 -2.04 -14.64 -20.15
N LYS A 445 -1.40 -13.51 -19.99
CA LYS A 445 -2.03 -12.20 -19.91
C LYS A 445 -1.33 -11.25 -20.87
N GLU A 446 -2.09 -10.63 -21.74
CA GLU A 446 -1.67 -9.57 -22.64
C GLU A 446 -2.46 -8.32 -22.30
N TYR A 447 -1.82 -7.20 -22.05
CA TYR A 447 -2.48 -5.97 -21.66
C TYR A 447 -1.89 -4.77 -22.40
N LEU A 448 -2.73 -4.11 -23.20
CA LEU A 448 -2.40 -2.85 -23.87
C LEU A 448 -3.10 -1.72 -23.14
N TYR A 449 -2.41 -0.62 -22.89
CA TYR A 449 -2.98 0.50 -22.16
C TYR A 449 -2.45 1.84 -22.67
N ALA A 450 -3.27 2.88 -22.48
CA ALA A 450 -2.89 4.26 -22.69
C ALA A 450 -3.51 5.14 -21.59
N ASP A 451 -2.74 6.14 -21.14
CA ASP A 451 -3.15 7.18 -20.21
C ASP A 451 -2.84 8.56 -20.82
N TYR A 452 -3.79 9.47 -20.80
CA TYR A 452 -3.60 10.86 -21.21
C TYR A 452 -3.97 11.79 -20.05
N THR A 453 -3.05 12.66 -19.65
CA THR A 453 -3.26 13.64 -18.57
C THR A 453 -3.04 15.05 -19.10
N ASN A 454 -4.00 15.94 -18.86
CA ASN A 454 -3.89 17.35 -19.23
C ASN A 454 -4.63 18.24 -18.20
N GLN A 455 -4.48 19.55 -18.35
CA GLN A 455 -5.14 20.56 -17.51
C GLN A 455 -5.72 21.67 -18.40
N TRP A 456 -6.94 22.07 -18.08
CA TRP A 456 -7.62 23.19 -18.69
C TRP A 456 -8.13 24.13 -17.59
N GLY A 457 -7.45 25.27 -17.41
CA GLY A 457 -7.74 26.18 -16.31
C GLY A 457 -7.64 25.52 -14.95
N ALA A 458 -8.73 25.56 -14.17
CA ALA A 458 -8.85 24.93 -12.87
C ALA A 458 -9.16 23.42 -12.93
N LEU A 459 -9.54 22.90 -14.11
CA LEU A 459 -9.86 21.50 -14.32
C LEU A 459 -8.61 20.74 -14.80
N SER A 460 -8.14 19.77 -14.06
CA SER A 460 -7.19 18.77 -14.52
C SER A 460 -7.88 17.42 -14.71
N TYR A 461 -7.51 16.69 -15.76
CA TYR A 461 -8.15 15.43 -16.10
C TYR A 461 -7.14 14.37 -16.54
N ASN A 462 -7.48 13.12 -16.27
CA ASN A 462 -6.79 11.94 -16.77
C ASN A 462 -7.81 11.00 -17.42
N LEU A 463 -7.49 10.57 -18.62
CA LEU A 463 -8.27 9.60 -19.40
C LEU A 463 -7.40 8.37 -19.60
N GLY A 464 -7.85 7.24 -19.08
CA GLY A 464 -7.15 5.96 -19.21
C GLY A 464 -8.01 4.95 -19.99
N ILE A 465 -7.36 4.13 -20.79
CA ILE A 465 -7.98 2.98 -21.43
C ILE A 465 -7.01 1.80 -21.39
N GLY A 466 -7.53 0.60 -21.14
CA GLY A 466 -6.77 -0.64 -21.23
C GLY A 466 -7.59 -1.75 -21.83
N VAL A 467 -6.94 -2.64 -22.57
CA VAL A 467 -7.55 -3.87 -23.12
C VAL A 467 -6.68 -5.04 -22.69
N GLU A 468 -7.25 -5.96 -21.94
CA GLU A 468 -6.58 -7.13 -21.39
C GLU A 468 -7.16 -8.40 -21.99
N ASN A 469 -6.29 -9.27 -22.49
CA ASN A 469 -6.60 -10.62 -22.92
C ASN A 469 -6.02 -11.62 -21.93
N ASN A 470 -6.86 -12.46 -21.33
CA ASN A 470 -6.45 -13.51 -20.40
C ASN A 470 -6.77 -14.87 -20.96
N ARG A 471 -5.77 -15.74 -21.06
CA ARG A 471 -5.92 -17.13 -21.50
C ARG A 471 -5.54 -18.07 -20.36
N TYR A 472 -6.41 -19.04 -20.12
CA TYR A 472 -6.21 -20.06 -19.10
C TYR A 472 -6.28 -21.43 -19.74
N ARG A 473 -5.37 -22.32 -19.36
CA ARG A 473 -5.41 -23.75 -19.68
C ARG A 473 -5.21 -24.52 -18.37
N THR A 474 -6.19 -25.32 -18.01
CA THR A 474 -6.11 -26.26 -16.86
C THR A 474 -6.10 -27.69 -17.35
N ALA A 475 -5.88 -28.66 -16.46
CA ALA A 475 -5.94 -30.07 -16.80
C ALA A 475 -7.33 -30.51 -17.30
N THR A 476 -8.39 -29.88 -16.77
CA THR A 476 -9.80 -30.21 -17.06
C THR A 476 -10.42 -29.35 -18.17
N LYS A 477 -9.82 -28.20 -18.49
CA LYS A 477 -10.35 -27.23 -19.45
C LYS A 477 -9.30 -26.87 -20.50
N ALA A 478 -9.59 -27.10 -21.78
CA ALA A 478 -8.62 -26.97 -22.85
C ALA A 478 -8.06 -25.54 -22.96
N ILE A 479 -8.87 -24.53 -23.22
CA ILE A 479 -8.48 -23.10 -23.23
C ILE A 479 -9.71 -22.25 -22.94
N ALA A 480 -9.59 -21.31 -22.00
CA ALA A 480 -10.56 -20.24 -21.80
C ALA A 480 -9.88 -18.90 -22.13
N ASN A 481 -10.52 -18.10 -22.97
CA ASN A 481 -10.02 -16.78 -23.38
C ASN A 481 -11.03 -15.69 -22.97
N TYR A 482 -10.54 -14.63 -22.32
CA TYR A 482 -11.36 -13.53 -21.80
C TYR A 482 -10.73 -12.19 -22.17
N ILE A 483 -11.49 -11.36 -22.87
CA ILE A 483 -11.11 -9.99 -23.20
C ILE A 483 -11.83 -9.05 -22.23
N LEU A 484 -11.08 -8.18 -21.57
CA LEU A 484 -11.55 -7.24 -20.56
C LEU A 484 -11.13 -5.83 -20.94
N MET A 485 -12.09 -4.90 -20.95
CA MET A 485 -11.81 -3.47 -21.16
C MET A 485 -11.78 -2.74 -19.83
N ARG A 486 -10.86 -1.76 -19.69
CA ARG A 486 -10.60 -1.03 -18.46
C ARG A 486 -10.50 0.49 -18.71
N PRO A 487 -11.59 1.14 -19.11
CA PRO A 487 -11.60 2.59 -19.21
C PRO A 487 -11.60 3.23 -17.82
N SER A 488 -10.98 4.39 -17.69
CA SER A 488 -10.97 5.19 -16.48
C SER A 488 -10.97 6.68 -16.80
N VAL A 489 -11.67 7.45 -15.97
CA VAL A 489 -11.73 8.90 -16.02
C VAL A 489 -11.48 9.44 -14.63
N SER A 490 -10.61 10.42 -14.51
CA SER A 490 -10.41 11.21 -13.29
C SER A 490 -10.49 12.69 -13.64
N LEU A 491 -11.42 13.38 -13.01
CA LEU A 491 -11.61 14.82 -13.13
C LEU A 491 -11.29 15.44 -11.78
N ASN A 492 -10.39 16.41 -11.75
CA ASN A 492 -10.06 17.13 -10.54
C ASN A 492 -10.22 18.63 -10.78
N TYR A 493 -11.16 19.23 -10.09
CA TYR A 493 -11.45 20.66 -10.17
C TYR A 493 -10.90 21.40 -8.95
N GLN A 494 -9.99 22.34 -9.16
CA GLN A 494 -9.42 23.17 -8.12
C GLN A 494 -10.41 24.29 -7.78
N LEU A 495 -11.15 24.12 -6.67
CA LEU A 495 -12.14 25.10 -6.21
C LEU A 495 -11.45 26.36 -5.66
N HIS A 496 -10.37 26.17 -4.89
CA HIS A 496 -9.58 27.22 -4.27
C HIS A 496 -8.13 26.73 -4.07
N LYS A 497 -7.19 27.61 -3.70
CA LYS A 497 -5.77 27.24 -3.43
C LYS A 497 -5.63 26.03 -2.50
N HIS A 498 -6.57 25.84 -1.59
CA HIS A 498 -6.53 24.85 -0.53
C HIS A 498 -7.61 23.77 -0.63
N SER A 499 -8.45 23.82 -1.67
CA SER A 499 -9.55 22.87 -1.81
C SER A 499 -9.73 22.40 -3.24
N SER A 500 -9.99 21.12 -3.41
CA SER A 500 -10.30 20.50 -4.70
C SER A 500 -11.44 19.50 -4.59
N LEU A 501 -12.15 19.31 -5.68
CA LEU A 501 -13.19 18.30 -5.86
C LEU A 501 -12.70 17.32 -6.92
N ARG A 502 -12.73 16.03 -6.62
CA ARG A 502 -12.29 14.98 -7.54
C ARG A 502 -13.41 13.96 -7.76
N LEU A 503 -13.71 13.72 -9.02
CA LEU A 503 -14.57 12.64 -9.49
C LEU A 503 -13.71 11.60 -10.21
N THR A 504 -13.80 10.35 -9.81
CA THR A 504 -13.17 9.22 -10.51
C THR A 504 -14.22 8.22 -10.91
N SER A 505 -14.15 7.71 -12.12
CA SER A 505 -15.00 6.61 -12.59
C SER A 505 -14.15 5.63 -13.39
N SER A 506 -14.34 4.33 -13.16
CA SER A 506 -13.58 3.30 -13.86
C SER A 506 -14.36 2.00 -13.98
N ILE A 507 -14.06 1.26 -15.05
CA ILE A 507 -14.37 -0.17 -15.14
C ILE A 507 -13.05 -0.90 -14.81
N ALA A 508 -13.06 -1.63 -13.70
CA ALA A 508 -11.96 -2.48 -13.31
C ALA A 508 -12.34 -3.95 -13.46
N SER A 509 -11.38 -4.84 -13.43
CA SER A 509 -11.64 -6.28 -13.50
C SER A 509 -10.79 -7.03 -12.50
N ALA A 510 -11.30 -8.15 -12.03
CA ALA A 510 -10.58 -9.08 -11.18
C ALA A 510 -10.49 -10.45 -11.87
N VAL A 511 -9.30 -11.02 -11.79
CA VAL A 511 -8.96 -12.31 -12.38
C VAL A 511 -8.76 -13.31 -11.25
N PRO A 512 -9.30 -14.55 -11.34
CA PRO A 512 -9.05 -15.58 -10.35
C PRO A 512 -7.56 -15.89 -10.24
N ASN A 513 -7.08 -16.16 -9.03
CA ASN A 513 -5.72 -16.64 -8.81
C ASN A 513 -5.58 -18.07 -9.34
N VAL A 514 -4.37 -18.45 -9.72
CA VAL A 514 -4.09 -19.79 -10.28
C VAL A 514 -4.52 -20.90 -9.31
N GLY A 515 -4.27 -20.73 -7.99
CA GLY A 515 -4.70 -21.71 -6.99
C GLY A 515 -6.22 -21.84 -6.84
N GLN A 516 -7.02 -20.82 -7.18
CA GLN A 516 -8.48 -20.88 -7.16
C GLN A 516 -9.08 -21.67 -8.34
N LEU A 517 -8.30 -21.80 -9.42
CA LEU A 517 -8.69 -22.50 -10.66
C LEU A 517 -8.38 -24.01 -10.62
N THR A 518 -7.89 -24.53 -9.51
CA THR A 518 -7.72 -25.98 -9.28
C THR A 518 -8.99 -26.57 -8.69
N ASP A 519 -9.35 -27.80 -9.05
CA ASP A 519 -10.49 -28.52 -8.46
C ASP A 519 -10.09 -29.34 -7.23
N SER A 520 -8.92 -29.02 -6.63
CA SER A 520 -8.41 -29.70 -5.45
C SER A 520 -9.34 -29.49 -4.26
N ARG A 521 -9.66 -30.60 -3.55
CA ARG A 521 -10.49 -30.61 -2.35
C ARG A 521 -9.62 -30.85 -1.12
N THR A 522 -9.79 -30.04 -0.09
CA THR A 522 -9.04 -30.16 1.15
C THR A 522 -9.99 -30.31 2.33
N VAL A 523 -9.75 -31.33 3.15
CA VAL A 523 -10.52 -31.61 4.35
C VAL A 523 -10.25 -30.54 5.41
N VAL A 524 -11.31 -29.92 5.92
CA VAL A 524 -11.28 -29.02 7.07
C VAL A 524 -11.82 -29.72 8.30
N ASP A 525 -12.96 -30.36 8.15
CA ASP A 525 -13.63 -31.22 9.11
C ASP A 525 -14.13 -32.50 8.41
N GLU A 526 -14.65 -33.46 9.10
CA GLU A 526 -15.10 -34.75 8.54
C GLU A 526 -16.07 -34.59 7.36
N ARG A 527 -16.98 -33.62 7.44
CA ARG A 527 -18.01 -33.32 6.45
C ARG A 527 -17.88 -31.90 5.88
N PHE A 528 -16.76 -31.20 6.11
CA PHE A 528 -16.54 -29.83 5.64
C PHE A 528 -15.23 -29.70 4.90
N TYR A 529 -15.28 -29.18 3.68
CA TYR A 529 -14.16 -29.13 2.74
C TYR A 529 -13.96 -27.72 2.17
N LEU A 530 -12.72 -27.38 1.91
CA LEU A 530 -12.36 -26.28 1.02
C LEU A 530 -12.11 -26.83 -0.38
N GLN A 531 -12.70 -26.23 -1.39
CA GLN A 531 -12.55 -26.67 -2.77
C GLN A 531 -12.25 -25.47 -3.69
N GLY A 532 -11.31 -25.65 -4.60
CA GLY A 532 -11.11 -24.71 -5.70
C GLY A 532 -12.24 -24.82 -6.73
N ASN A 533 -12.24 -23.96 -7.74
CA ASN A 533 -13.27 -23.93 -8.77
C ASN A 533 -12.65 -23.57 -10.12
N SER A 534 -12.42 -24.58 -10.96
CA SER A 534 -11.85 -24.40 -12.30
C SER A 534 -12.81 -23.68 -13.26
N SER A 535 -14.11 -23.56 -12.90
CA SER A 535 -15.11 -22.85 -13.70
C SER A 535 -15.15 -21.34 -13.47
N LEU A 536 -14.37 -20.82 -12.52
CA LEU A 536 -14.32 -19.38 -12.24
C LEU A 536 -13.93 -18.60 -13.49
N LYS A 537 -14.61 -17.46 -13.66
CA LYS A 537 -14.36 -16.51 -14.74
C LYS A 537 -13.82 -15.21 -14.16
N PRO A 538 -12.98 -14.49 -14.90
CA PRO A 538 -12.73 -13.08 -14.62
C PRO A 538 -14.05 -12.31 -14.61
N TYR A 539 -14.13 -11.28 -13.76
CA TYR A 539 -15.28 -10.39 -13.70
C TYR A 539 -14.83 -8.94 -13.74
N HIS A 540 -15.69 -8.07 -14.25
CA HIS A 540 -15.52 -6.62 -14.21
C HIS A 540 -16.48 -5.99 -13.22
N PHE A 541 -16.15 -4.78 -12.79
CA PHE A 541 -16.97 -3.97 -11.91
C PHE A 541 -16.82 -2.49 -12.23
N TYR A 542 -17.91 -1.77 -12.00
CA TYR A 542 -18.01 -0.34 -12.19
C TYR A 542 -17.80 0.34 -10.84
N ARG A 543 -16.91 1.32 -10.78
CA ARG A 543 -16.66 2.08 -9.56
C ARG A 543 -16.64 3.57 -9.87
N THR A 544 -17.38 4.35 -9.06
CA THR A 544 -17.35 5.80 -9.06
C THR A 544 -17.11 6.31 -7.66
N GLU A 545 -16.25 7.30 -7.51
CA GLU A 545 -15.93 7.93 -6.23
C GLU A 545 -15.89 9.45 -6.44
N LEU A 546 -16.62 10.20 -5.59
CA LEU A 546 -16.54 11.64 -5.47
C LEU A 546 -15.85 11.97 -4.15
N SER A 547 -14.82 12.78 -4.18
CA SER A 547 -14.09 13.21 -2.99
C SER A 547 -13.85 14.72 -3.01
N PHE A 548 -14.03 15.34 -1.85
CA PHE A 548 -13.60 16.72 -1.60
C PHE A 548 -12.34 16.66 -0.74
N GLN A 549 -11.40 17.55 -0.98
CA GLN A 549 -10.16 17.65 -0.21
C GLN A 549 -9.90 19.10 0.16
N TYR A 550 -9.60 19.31 1.43
CA TYR A 550 -9.15 20.59 1.96
C TYR A 550 -7.88 20.42 2.78
N ALA A 551 -6.89 21.28 2.51
CA ALA A 551 -5.66 21.38 3.29
C ALA A 551 -5.42 22.84 3.65
N SER A 552 -5.38 23.18 4.94
CA SER A 552 -5.14 24.58 5.36
C SER A 552 -3.74 25.05 4.98
N ALA A 553 -3.56 26.37 4.76
CA ALA A 553 -2.29 26.96 4.34
C ALA A 553 -1.12 26.69 5.30
N ASN A 554 -1.42 26.56 6.58
CA ASN A 554 -0.45 26.25 7.66
C ASN A 554 -0.31 24.75 7.97
N ASN A 555 -0.91 23.87 7.16
CA ASN A 555 -0.94 22.42 7.37
C ASN A 555 -1.50 21.96 8.72
N ILE A 556 -2.29 22.81 9.41
CA ILE A 556 -2.95 22.44 10.68
C ILE A 556 -4.08 21.46 10.40
N TRP A 557 -4.89 21.71 9.36
CA TRP A 557 -6.05 20.90 9.02
C TRP A 557 -5.90 20.26 7.66
N PHE A 558 -6.21 18.97 7.61
CA PHE A 558 -6.50 18.24 6.40
C PHE A 558 -7.83 17.50 6.55
N VAL A 559 -8.74 17.67 5.61
CA VAL A 559 -10.08 17.07 5.62
C VAL A 559 -10.36 16.49 4.25
N LYS A 560 -10.70 15.20 4.19
CA LYS A 560 -11.06 14.52 2.95
C LYS A 560 -12.28 13.62 3.17
N PRO A 561 -13.51 14.11 3.01
CA PRO A 561 -14.70 13.29 2.84
C PRO A 561 -14.72 12.68 1.44
N SER A 562 -15.24 11.46 1.32
CA SER A 562 -15.57 10.85 0.03
C SER A 562 -16.79 9.96 0.11
N VAL A 563 -17.48 9.82 -1.02
CA VAL A 563 -18.56 8.86 -1.24
C VAL A 563 -18.25 8.04 -2.48
N SER A 564 -18.58 6.75 -2.43
CA SER A 564 -18.31 5.84 -3.55
C SER A 564 -19.44 4.86 -3.77
N TYR A 565 -19.59 4.44 -5.00
CA TYR A 565 -20.48 3.37 -5.41
C TYR A 565 -19.71 2.38 -6.28
N ALA A 566 -19.87 1.08 -6.00
CA ALA A 566 -19.37 0.03 -6.86
C ALA A 566 -20.47 -0.99 -7.17
N TYR A 567 -20.57 -1.37 -8.45
CA TYR A 567 -21.48 -2.39 -8.95
C TYR A 567 -20.70 -3.52 -9.61
N TYR A 568 -21.00 -4.75 -9.19
CA TYR A 568 -20.41 -5.97 -9.71
C TYR A 568 -21.52 -6.81 -10.35
N PRO A 569 -21.58 -6.91 -11.67
CA PRO A 569 -22.54 -7.78 -12.36
C PRO A 569 -22.40 -9.25 -11.94
N ASN A 570 -21.15 -9.68 -11.69
CA ASN A 570 -20.81 -11.02 -11.23
C ASN A 570 -19.49 -10.96 -10.45
N LYS A 571 -19.52 -11.11 -9.13
CA LYS A 571 -18.34 -11.06 -8.24
C LYS A 571 -18.02 -12.45 -7.71
N ASN A 572 -16.78 -12.87 -7.83
CA ASN A 572 -16.32 -14.13 -7.23
C ASN A 572 -16.24 -13.98 -5.71
N MET A 573 -17.06 -14.73 -4.99
CA MET A 573 -17.22 -14.66 -3.53
C MET A 573 -17.31 -16.06 -2.93
N THR A 574 -17.00 -16.18 -1.66
CA THR A 574 -16.97 -17.43 -0.90
C THR A 574 -18.39 -17.87 -0.51
N VAL A 575 -18.78 -19.06 -0.92
CA VAL A 575 -20.12 -19.66 -0.62
C VAL A 575 -19.94 -21.03 0.01
N VAL A 576 -20.77 -21.33 0.97
CA VAL A 576 -20.86 -22.67 1.59
C VAL A 576 -22.03 -23.41 0.96
N SER A 577 -21.75 -24.51 0.26
CA SER A 577 -22.75 -25.31 -0.45
C SER A 577 -22.83 -26.71 0.13
N ALA A 578 -24.03 -27.32 0.12
CA ALA A 578 -24.18 -28.73 0.38
C ALA A 578 -23.68 -29.58 -0.81
N ASP A 579 -23.01 -30.69 -0.51
CA ASP A 579 -22.56 -31.70 -1.47
C ASP A 579 -22.89 -33.09 -0.89
N GLY A 580 -24.12 -33.55 -1.11
CA GLY A 580 -24.71 -34.71 -0.43
C GLY A 580 -24.89 -34.43 1.06
N SER A 581 -24.26 -35.26 1.92
CA SER A 581 -24.23 -35.06 3.37
C SER A 581 -23.13 -34.09 3.81
N ASP A 582 -22.27 -33.70 2.90
CA ASP A 582 -21.07 -32.88 3.16
C ASP A 582 -21.33 -31.41 2.82
N PHE A 583 -20.42 -30.54 3.23
CA PHE A 583 -20.41 -29.11 2.92
C PHE A 583 -19.11 -28.69 2.31
N VAL A 584 -19.21 -27.83 1.31
CA VAL A 584 -18.07 -27.33 0.56
C VAL A 584 -18.04 -25.81 0.64
N ASN A 585 -16.92 -25.27 1.13
CA ASN A 585 -16.61 -23.87 1.06
C ASN A 585 -15.85 -23.61 -0.25
N GLN A 586 -16.49 -22.89 -1.19
CA GLN A 586 -16.00 -22.68 -2.55
C GLN A 586 -16.21 -21.26 -2.99
N ILE A 587 -15.33 -20.74 -3.84
CA ILE A 587 -15.54 -19.45 -4.50
C ILE A 587 -16.40 -19.64 -5.72
N VAL A 588 -17.52 -18.87 -5.80
CA VAL A 588 -18.45 -18.87 -6.92
C VAL A 588 -18.79 -17.46 -7.36
N GLY A 589 -19.34 -17.30 -8.57
CA GLY A 589 -19.80 -16.00 -9.07
C GLY A 589 -21.14 -15.60 -8.50
N ILE A 590 -21.18 -14.49 -7.76
CA ILE A 590 -22.42 -13.90 -7.19
C ILE A 590 -22.85 -12.71 -8.06
N ARG A 591 -24.11 -12.73 -8.50
CA ARG A 591 -24.66 -11.69 -9.36
C ARG A 591 -25.15 -10.47 -8.58
N HIS A 592 -25.07 -9.30 -9.21
CA HIS A 592 -25.65 -8.04 -8.72
C HIS A 592 -25.20 -7.63 -7.32
N VAL A 593 -23.87 -7.62 -7.09
CA VAL A 593 -23.32 -7.12 -5.85
C VAL A 593 -23.21 -5.60 -5.92
N ASN A 594 -23.81 -4.90 -4.95
CA ASN A 594 -23.76 -3.44 -4.83
C ASN A 594 -23.01 -3.06 -3.55
N GLU A 595 -22.09 -2.13 -3.68
CA GLU A 595 -21.33 -1.59 -2.56
C GLU A 595 -21.44 -0.06 -2.53
N TYR A 596 -21.85 0.50 -1.38
CA TYR A 596 -21.97 1.94 -1.13
C TYR A 596 -20.96 2.30 -0.05
N GLY A 597 -20.06 3.21 -0.35
CA GLY A 597 -19.00 3.63 0.57
C GLY A 597 -19.11 5.11 0.95
N ALA A 598 -18.75 5.42 2.18
CA ALA A 598 -18.50 6.77 2.63
C ALA A 598 -17.23 6.77 3.50
N SER A 599 -16.34 7.73 3.30
CA SER A 599 -15.16 7.85 4.16
C SER A 599 -14.90 9.29 4.56
N LEU A 600 -14.33 9.46 5.75
CA LEU A 600 -13.86 10.72 6.26
C LEU A 600 -12.45 10.54 6.81
N VAL A 601 -11.50 11.22 6.21
CA VAL A 601 -10.12 11.29 6.68
C VAL A 601 -9.86 12.69 7.21
N LEU A 602 -9.42 12.76 8.47
CA LEU A 602 -9.08 14.00 9.13
C LEU A 602 -7.61 13.96 9.59
N SER A 603 -6.94 15.08 9.55
CA SER A 603 -5.70 15.30 10.27
C SER A 603 -5.74 16.69 10.90
N CYS A 604 -5.41 16.75 12.18
CA CYS A 604 -5.33 18.00 12.93
C CYS A 604 -3.98 18.11 13.62
N ARG A 605 -3.33 19.26 13.50
CA ARG A 605 -2.06 19.62 14.15
C ARG A 605 -2.24 20.81 15.08
N PRO A 606 -2.93 20.65 16.22
CA PRO A 606 -3.24 21.79 17.10
C PRO A 606 -1.99 22.44 17.67
N PHE A 607 -0.91 21.67 17.83
CA PHE A 607 0.40 22.12 18.28
C PHE A 607 1.49 21.64 17.35
N SER A 608 2.62 22.34 17.30
CA SER A 608 3.77 21.95 16.48
C SER A 608 4.33 20.56 16.82
N TRP A 609 4.10 20.03 17.99
CA TRP A 609 4.54 18.73 18.46
C TRP A 609 3.48 17.62 18.40
N LEU A 610 2.18 17.92 18.13
CA LEU A 610 1.07 16.96 18.15
C LEU A 610 0.39 16.87 16.79
N THR A 611 0.16 15.64 16.31
CA THR A 611 -0.69 15.33 15.15
C THR A 611 -1.73 14.28 15.56
N LEU A 612 -2.99 14.55 15.27
CA LEU A 612 -4.11 13.64 15.47
C LEU A 612 -4.73 13.32 14.11
N GLN A 613 -4.96 12.05 13.83
CA GLN A 613 -5.49 11.56 12.55
C GLN A 613 -6.60 10.54 12.78
N PRO A 614 -7.82 10.99 13.14
CA PRO A 614 -8.97 10.11 13.14
C PRO A 614 -9.43 9.80 11.71
N TYR A 615 -9.97 8.61 11.50
CA TYR A 615 -10.61 8.21 10.25
C TYR A 615 -11.87 7.40 10.51
N TYR A 616 -12.80 7.50 9.58
CA TYR A 616 -14.03 6.72 9.54
C TYR A 616 -14.29 6.24 8.13
N ASN A 617 -14.48 4.92 7.94
CA ASN A 617 -14.86 4.34 6.67
C ASN A 617 -16.11 3.48 6.87
N TYR A 618 -17.14 3.79 6.13
CA TYR A 618 -18.38 3.04 6.04
C TYR A 618 -18.46 2.32 4.69
N LEU A 619 -18.87 1.05 4.70
CA LEU A 619 -19.14 0.27 3.49
C LEU A 619 -20.39 -0.56 3.71
N SER A 620 -21.42 -0.35 2.89
CA SER A 620 -22.62 -1.17 2.84
C SER A 620 -22.55 -2.08 1.62
N SER A 621 -22.54 -3.40 1.84
CA SER A 621 -22.54 -4.44 0.81
C SER A 621 -23.88 -5.14 0.74
N LYS A 622 -24.51 -5.19 -0.45
CA LYS A 622 -25.83 -5.78 -0.68
C LYS A 622 -25.78 -6.76 -1.84
N TYR A 623 -26.12 -8.02 -1.57
CA TYR A 623 -26.17 -9.10 -2.56
C TYR A 623 -26.98 -10.29 -2.05
N ASN A 624 -27.22 -11.25 -2.94
CA ASN A 624 -27.84 -12.53 -2.59
C ASN A 624 -26.84 -13.65 -2.93
N THR A 625 -26.54 -14.51 -1.95
CA THR A 625 -25.93 -15.81 -2.20
C THR A 625 -27.02 -16.85 -2.47
N PRO A 626 -26.70 -18.07 -2.91
CA PRO A 626 -27.67 -19.16 -2.96
C PRO A 626 -28.32 -19.47 -1.61
N ASN A 627 -27.65 -19.14 -0.50
CA ASN A 627 -28.08 -19.49 0.85
C ASN A 627 -28.85 -18.37 1.54
N GLN A 628 -28.50 -17.11 1.28
CA GLN A 628 -29.05 -15.99 2.04
C GLN A 628 -28.96 -14.64 1.32
N ARG A 629 -29.80 -13.72 1.74
CA ARG A 629 -29.66 -12.30 1.39
C ARG A 629 -28.72 -11.60 2.36
N VAL A 630 -27.64 -11.06 1.84
CA VAL A 630 -26.65 -10.32 2.65
C VAL A 630 -26.87 -8.82 2.49
N ASN A 631 -27.04 -8.15 3.63
CA ASN A 631 -27.03 -6.69 3.75
C ASN A 631 -26.13 -6.34 4.93
N HIS A 632 -24.84 -6.16 4.63
CA HIS A 632 -23.81 -5.97 5.65
C HIS A 632 -23.29 -4.54 5.65
N ASN A 633 -23.20 -3.93 6.84
CA ASN A 633 -22.66 -2.60 7.06
C ASN A 633 -21.36 -2.69 7.86
N LEU A 634 -20.26 -2.42 7.19
CA LEU A 634 -18.94 -2.33 7.81
C LEU A 634 -18.70 -0.90 8.29
N ASN A 635 -18.29 -0.77 9.55
CA ASN A 635 -17.80 0.47 10.13
C ASN A 635 -16.34 0.27 10.54
N ASN A 636 -15.43 0.95 9.88
CA ASN A 636 -14.00 0.90 10.18
C ASN A 636 -13.57 2.26 10.74
N VAL A 637 -13.30 2.30 12.04
CA VAL A 637 -12.99 3.51 12.81
C VAL A 637 -11.64 3.36 13.46
N GLY A 638 -10.83 4.39 13.40
CA GLY A 638 -9.57 4.41 14.13
C GLY A 638 -9.01 5.81 14.29
N ILE A 639 -7.95 5.89 15.08
CA ILE A 639 -7.21 7.13 15.35
C ILE A 639 -5.72 6.83 15.42
N SER A 640 -4.92 7.69 14.79
CA SER A 640 -3.48 7.77 14.99
C SER A 640 -3.14 9.05 15.73
N CYS A 641 -2.26 8.95 16.73
CA CYS A 641 -1.70 10.09 17.45
C CYS A 641 -0.18 10.05 17.35
N GLN A 642 0.41 11.19 17.01
CA GLN A 642 1.86 11.33 16.86
C GLN A 642 2.32 12.55 17.65
N VAL A 643 3.36 12.36 18.47
CA VAL A 643 4.00 13.40 19.27
C VAL A 643 5.49 13.44 18.92
N VAL A 644 5.99 14.64 18.63
CA VAL A 644 7.43 14.87 18.39
C VAL A 644 7.89 15.99 19.31
N ALA A 645 8.74 15.65 20.28
CA ALA A 645 9.27 16.58 21.28
C ALA A 645 10.81 16.49 21.29
N GLY A 646 11.49 17.38 20.56
CA GLY A 646 12.91 17.36 20.40
C GLY A 646 13.41 16.05 19.76
N LYS A 647 14.16 15.23 20.51
CA LYS A 647 14.70 13.93 20.09
C LYS A 647 13.73 12.77 20.35
N TRP A 648 12.64 12.99 21.06
CA TRP A 648 11.64 12.01 21.39
C TRP A 648 10.55 11.96 20.34
N GLN A 649 10.12 10.75 19.98
CA GLN A 649 8.98 10.50 19.10
C GLN A 649 8.10 9.45 19.75
N PHE A 650 6.81 9.77 19.88
CA PHE A 650 5.78 8.84 20.31
C PHE A 650 4.72 8.73 19.23
N MET A 651 4.33 7.51 18.91
CA MET A 651 3.26 7.22 17.96
C MET A 651 2.35 6.14 18.54
N THR A 652 1.04 6.34 18.41
CA THR A 652 0.07 5.29 18.74
C THR A 652 -1.03 5.25 17.71
N ASN A 653 -1.52 4.04 17.41
CA ASN A 653 -2.63 3.78 16.51
C ASN A 653 -3.63 2.88 17.22
N HIS A 654 -4.91 3.19 17.05
CA HIS A 654 -6.03 2.46 17.62
C HIS A 654 -7.04 2.17 16.52
N ASN A 655 -7.43 0.92 16.39
CA ASN A 655 -8.47 0.48 15.46
C ASN A 655 -9.57 -0.23 16.23
N LEU A 656 -10.80 0.23 16.07
CA LEU A 656 -11.97 -0.40 16.69
C LEU A 656 -12.31 -1.73 16.02
N PRO A 657 -13.00 -2.63 16.70
CA PRO A 657 -13.46 -3.89 16.11
C PRO A 657 -14.32 -3.66 14.88
N MET A 658 -14.14 -4.48 13.87
CA MET A 658 -14.94 -4.44 12.64
C MET A 658 -15.23 -5.86 12.15
N THR A 659 -16.26 -6.01 11.31
CA THR A 659 -16.58 -7.27 10.65
C THR A 659 -16.57 -7.05 9.14
N THR A 660 -15.79 -7.84 8.42
CA THR A 660 -15.79 -7.92 6.96
C THR A 660 -16.65 -9.09 6.49
N VAL A 661 -17.11 -9.04 5.24
CA VAL A 661 -17.92 -10.11 4.65
C VAL A 661 -17.43 -10.44 3.24
N ASP A 662 -17.41 -11.73 2.93
CA ASP A 662 -17.15 -12.27 1.60
C ASP A 662 -18.10 -13.46 1.33
N GLY A 663 -19.17 -13.21 0.58
CA GLY A 663 -20.23 -14.19 0.31
C GLY A 663 -20.99 -14.57 1.59
N ASP A 664 -20.91 -15.84 1.98
CA ASP A 664 -21.53 -16.35 3.21
C ASP A 664 -20.60 -16.25 4.43
N VAL A 665 -19.34 -15.87 4.23
CA VAL A 665 -18.32 -15.89 5.28
C VAL A 665 -18.08 -14.49 5.84
N PHE A 666 -18.13 -14.38 7.15
CA PHE A 666 -17.87 -13.17 7.92
C PHE A 666 -16.56 -13.31 8.68
N GLU A 667 -15.74 -12.27 8.70
CA GLU A 667 -14.53 -12.21 9.51
C GLU A 667 -14.60 -11.03 10.47
N LYS A 668 -14.65 -11.32 11.77
CA LYS A 668 -14.62 -10.33 12.85
C LYS A 668 -13.19 -10.10 13.29
N HIS A 669 -12.73 -8.88 13.10
CA HIS A 669 -11.47 -8.39 13.62
C HIS A 669 -11.69 -7.71 14.96
N GLY A 670 -10.90 -8.07 15.97
CA GLY A 670 -10.96 -7.50 17.29
C GLY A 670 -10.32 -6.10 17.36
N TYR A 671 -10.35 -5.51 18.54
CA TYR A 671 -9.61 -4.27 18.81
C TYR A 671 -8.11 -4.48 18.64
N ASN A 672 -7.48 -3.53 17.97
CA ASN A 672 -6.04 -3.55 17.72
C ASN A 672 -5.44 -2.18 18.05
N ALA A 673 -4.40 -2.18 18.87
CA ALA A 673 -3.63 -0.98 19.17
C ALA A 673 -2.14 -1.25 19.12
N ASN A 674 -1.38 -0.23 18.77
CA ASN A 674 0.07 -0.24 18.93
C ASN A 674 0.54 1.12 19.42
N ALA A 675 1.65 1.12 20.15
CA ALA A 675 2.34 2.33 20.57
C ALA A 675 3.84 2.13 20.39
N SER A 676 4.55 3.19 20.04
CA SER A 676 6.01 3.21 19.97
C SER A 676 6.54 4.49 20.56
N LEU A 677 7.63 4.37 21.33
CA LEU A 677 8.40 5.48 21.85
C LEU A 677 9.85 5.32 21.43
N THR A 678 10.39 6.31 20.74
CA THR A 678 11.77 6.28 20.25
C THR A 678 12.52 7.55 20.64
N TYR A 679 13.84 7.41 20.81
CA TYR A 679 14.75 8.50 21.11
C TYR A 679 15.93 8.48 20.15
N ARG A 680 16.21 9.61 19.49
CA ARG A 680 17.28 9.75 18.49
C ARG A 680 18.55 10.36 19.07
N ILE A 681 19.69 9.68 18.83
CA ILE A 681 21.03 10.11 19.22
C ILE A 681 21.93 10.09 17.97
N GLY A 682 21.99 11.20 17.25
CA GLY A 682 22.75 11.25 16.00
C GLY A 682 22.30 10.23 14.96
N ALA A 683 23.17 9.28 14.61
CA ALA A 683 22.88 8.21 13.66
C ALA A 683 22.11 7.01 14.26
N VAL A 684 21.93 7.00 15.58
CA VAL A 684 21.30 5.91 16.34
C VAL A 684 19.92 6.35 16.80
N THR A 685 18.93 5.46 16.67
CA THR A 685 17.62 5.59 17.33
C THR A 685 17.38 4.34 18.16
N VAL A 686 17.00 4.54 19.41
CA VAL A 686 16.59 3.45 20.33
C VAL A 686 15.16 3.67 20.77
N GLY A 687 14.45 2.59 21.08
CA GLY A 687 13.07 2.73 21.54
C GLY A 687 12.42 1.42 21.93
N ALA A 688 11.14 1.53 22.22
CA ALA A 688 10.28 0.40 22.53
C ALA A 688 8.98 0.50 21.71
N MET A 689 8.44 -0.65 21.33
CA MET A 689 7.15 -0.80 20.67
C MET A 689 6.29 -1.73 21.51
N PHE A 690 5.02 -1.39 21.61
CA PHE A 690 3.99 -2.19 22.26
C PHE A 690 2.85 -2.46 21.29
N ILE A 691 2.41 -3.73 21.19
CA ILE A 691 1.24 -4.15 20.43
C ILE A 691 0.24 -4.76 21.40
N TYR A 692 -1.03 -4.38 21.25
CA TYR A 692 -2.14 -4.85 22.05
C TYR A 692 -3.28 -5.35 21.18
N ASN A 693 -3.52 -6.69 21.19
CA ASN A 693 -4.59 -7.39 20.48
C ASN A 693 -5.32 -8.30 21.44
N PRO A 694 -6.29 -7.77 22.25
CA PRO A 694 -6.93 -8.55 23.32
C PRO A 694 -7.88 -9.63 22.80
N ASP A 695 -8.52 -9.38 21.65
CA ASP A 695 -9.59 -10.21 21.14
C ASP A 695 -9.08 -11.25 20.14
N PRO A 696 -9.65 -12.49 20.15
CA PRO A 696 -9.37 -13.46 19.11
C PRO A 696 -9.98 -13.00 17.78
N SER A 697 -9.36 -13.35 16.65
CA SER A 697 -10.02 -13.29 15.37
C SER A 697 -11.11 -14.34 15.28
N LYS A 698 -12.23 -14.01 14.63
CA LYS A 698 -13.36 -14.92 14.47
C LYS A 698 -13.80 -14.93 13.01
N ILE A 699 -13.78 -16.12 12.40
CA ILE A 699 -14.34 -16.38 11.06
C ILE A 699 -15.58 -17.24 11.25
N TYR A 700 -16.67 -16.90 10.59
CA TYR A 700 -17.89 -17.65 10.71
C TYR A 700 -18.75 -17.57 9.44
N ALA A 701 -19.53 -18.60 9.20
CA ALA A 701 -20.69 -18.56 8.30
C ALA A 701 -21.90 -19.06 9.10
N ASP A 702 -23.02 -18.42 8.82
CA ASP A 702 -24.32 -18.74 9.39
C ASP A 702 -25.33 -18.79 8.25
N THR A 703 -25.56 -19.99 7.73
CA THR A 703 -26.49 -20.24 6.64
C THR A 703 -27.63 -21.15 7.15
N PRO A 704 -28.80 -21.18 6.49
CA PRO A 704 -29.90 -22.04 6.93
C PRO A 704 -29.56 -23.53 7.02
N SER A 705 -28.58 -24.00 6.24
CA SER A 705 -28.21 -25.41 6.16
C SER A 705 -26.95 -25.75 6.93
N PHE A 706 -26.09 -24.78 7.23
CA PHE A 706 -24.79 -25.05 7.85
C PHE A 706 -24.27 -23.84 8.60
N HIS A 707 -23.79 -24.07 9.79
CA HIS A 707 -23.18 -23.02 10.60
C HIS A 707 -21.77 -23.44 11.05
N PHE A 708 -20.78 -22.56 10.85
CA PHE A 708 -19.47 -22.75 11.44
C PHE A 708 -18.92 -21.50 12.08
N VAL A 709 -18.10 -21.70 13.10
CA VAL A 709 -17.34 -20.65 13.78
C VAL A 709 -15.91 -21.12 14.00
N GLU A 710 -14.96 -20.35 13.56
CA GLU A 710 -13.54 -20.52 13.87
C GLU A 710 -13.04 -19.33 14.68
N LYS A 711 -12.39 -19.58 15.83
CA LYS A 711 -11.76 -18.57 16.67
C LYS A 711 -10.28 -18.90 16.82
N THR A 712 -9.44 -17.99 16.40
CA THR A 712 -8.00 -18.11 16.56
C THR A 712 -7.48 -17.05 17.53
N ARG A 713 -6.76 -17.52 18.57
CA ARG A 713 -6.09 -16.65 19.54
C ARG A 713 -4.60 -16.93 19.54
N TRP A 714 -3.83 -15.89 19.29
CA TRP A 714 -2.38 -15.89 19.35
C TRP A 714 -1.91 -15.46 20.76
N GLY A 715 -1.76 -16.40 21.68
CA GLY A 715 -1.62 -16.14 23.12
C GLY A 715 -0.50 -15.17 23.49
N ASN A 716 0.68 -15.33 22.87
CA ASN A 716 1.84 -14.47 23.15
C ASN A 716 1.89 -13.19 22.28
N PHE A 717 1.01 -13.06 21.29
CA PHE A 717 0.91 -11.85 20.45
C PHE A 717 -0.15 -10.87 20.97
N LYS A 718 -0.87 -11.25 22.01
CA LYS A 718 -1.90 -10.41 22.65
C LYS A 718 -1.32 -9.13 23.24
N ASN A 719 -0.16 -9.24 23.91
CA ASN A 719 0.57 -8.14 24.53
C ASN A 719 2.06 -8.30 24.21
N LEU A 720 2.49 -7.70 23.12
CA LEU A 720 3.87 -7.82 22.67
C LEU A 720 4.61 -6.53 22.99
N MET A 721 5.76 -6.64 23.66
CA MET A 721 6.71 -5.55 23.85
C MET A 721 8.02 -5.88 23.12
N ALA A 722 8.48 -4.98 22.26
CA ALA A 722 9.71 -5.13 21.50
C ALA A 722 10.62 -3.91 21.69
N LEU A 723 11.91 -4.17 21.74
CA LEU A 723 12.93 -3.12 21.69
C LEU A 723 13.27 -2.83 20.23
N THR A 724 13.47 -1.55 19.94
CA THR A 724 13.85 -1.04 18.62
C THR A 724 15.23 -0.45 18.68
N PHE A 725 16.07 -0.82 17.73
CA PHE A 725 17.38 -0.21 17.52
C PHE A 725 17.55 0.05 16.01
N VAL A 726 17.80 1.32 15.66
CA VAL A 726 18.06 1.73 14.27
C VAL A 726 19.40 2.43 14.22
N TYR A 727 20.25 2.01 13.27
CA TYR A 727 21.50 2.67 12.95
C TYR A 727 21.53 3.07 11.50
N SER A 728 21.72 4.35 11.21
CA SER A 728 21.74 4.88 9.85
C SER A 728 22.98 5.73 9.62
N LEU A 729 24.00 5.11 9.01
CA LEU A 729 25.25 5.79 8.62
C LEU A 729 25.20 6.09 7.12
N THR A 730 25.47 7.34 6.76
CA THR A 730 25.67 7.74 5.36
C THR A 730 26.86 8.67 5.30
N LYS A 731 27.90 8.29 4.56
CA LYS A 731 29.07 9.12 4.25
C LYS A 731 29.04 9.56 2.79
N GLY A 732 29.28 10.83 2.54
CA GLY A 732 29.19 11.42 1.21
C GLY A 732 27.78 11.98 0.92
N ASN A 733 27.63 12.65 -0.21
CA ASN A 733 26.35 13.20 -0.64
C ASN A 733 25.75 12.32 -1.73
N SER A 734 24.51 11.90 -1.53
CA SER A 734 23.75 11.05 -2.45
C SER A 734 23.65 11.66 -3.85
N ARG A 735 23.75 10.82 -4.88
CA ARG A 735 23.43 11.18 -6.25
C ARG A 735 22.00 10.73 -6.60
N ARG A 736 21.36 11.45 -7.54
CA ARG A 736 20.11 11.01 -8.14
C ARG A 736 20.26 9.60 -8.73
N HIS A 737 19.31 8.75 -8.38
CA HIS A 737 18.98 7.60 -9.20
C HIS A 737 17.87 8.00 -10.16
N MET A 738 18.09 7.80 -11.45
CA MET A 738 16.96 7.85 -12.38
C MET A 738 16.06 6.66 -12.08
N GLY A 739 14.77 6.94 -11.91
CA GLY A 739 13.76 5.94 -11.68
C GLY A 739 13.53 5.07 -12.91
N LYS A 740 13.20 3.83 -12.70
CA LYS A 740 12.58 2.99 -13.71
C LYS A 740 11.14 3.48 -13.90
N ASN A 741 10.71 3.63 -15.14
CA ASN A 741 9.30 3.87 -15.41
C ASN A 741 8.46 2.60 -15.24
N ILE A 742 9.09 1.42 -15.22
CA ILE A 742 8.45 0.11 -15.12
C ILE A 742 9.24 -0.78 -14.16
N ASN A 743 8.54 -1.46 -13.25
CA ASN A 743 9.14 -2.54 -12.43
C ASN A 743 8.04 -3.54 -12.05
N ASN A 744 7.99 -4.65 -12.75
CA ASN A 744 7.01 -5.70 -12.54
C ASN A 744 7.48 -6.70 -11.48
N ARG A 745 6.54 -7.41 -10.87
CA ARG A 745 6.80 -8.44 -9.88
C ARG A 745 5.68 -9.47 -9.87
N ASP A 746 6.01 -10.74 -9.83
CA ASP A 746 5.06 -11.80 -9.51
C ASP A 746 5.20 -12.20 -8.03
N ASN A 747 4.10 -12.15 -7.30
CA ASN A 747 4.01 -12.56 -5.89
C ASN A 747 3.07 -13.75 -5.67
N ASP A 748 2.46 -14.27 -6.74
CA ASP A 748 1.53 -15.39 -6.67
C ASP A 748 2.28 -16.73 -6.69
N SER A 749 2.38 -17.37 -5.54
CA SER A 749 3.04 -18.68 -5.37
C SER A 749 2.21 -19.87 -5.87
N GLY A 750 0.95 -19.63 -6.28
CA GLY A 750 0.02 -20.69 -6.65
C GLY A 750 -0.53 -21.50 -5.46
N LEU A 751 -0.14 -21.19 -4.21
CA LEU A 751 -0.76 -21.81 -3.04
C LEU A 751 -2.11 -21.18 -2.79
N THR A 752 -3.14 -22.02 -2.63
CA THR A 752 -4.41 -21.62 -2.00
C THR A 752 -4.08 -21.22 -0.58
N LYS A 753 -4.29 -19.96 -0.23
CA LYS A 753 -4.05 -19.52 1.15
C LYS A 753 -5.11 -20.17 2.03
N TYR A 754 -4.72 -21.21 2.76
CA TYR A 754 -5.38 -21.47 4.04
C TYR A 754 -5.20 -20.20 4.88
N ASN A 755 -6.24 -19.80 5.61
CA ASN A 755 -6.17 -18.69 6.57
C ASN A 755 -5.14 -18.97 7.67
N THR A 756 -3.87 -19.11 7.28
CA THR A 756 -2.75 -18.97 8.19
C THR A 756 -2.59 -17.50 8.41
N ALA A 757 -2.79 -17.04 9.65
CA ALA A 757 -2.69 -15.65 10.07
C ALA A 757 -1.66 -14.85 9.25
N LYS A 758 -2.17 -13.85 8.51
CA LYS A 758 -1.35 -12.81 7.87
C LYS A 758 -0.65 -11.97 8.91
#